data_d44c1187759d01068aa749dff2574231
#
_entry.id   d44c1187759d01068aa749dff2574231
#
_cell.length_a   1.000
_cell.length_b   1.000
_cell.length_c   1.000
_cell.angle_alpha   90.00
_cell.angle_beta   90.00
_cell.angle_gamma   90.00
#
_symmetry.space_group_name_H-M   'P 1'
#
loop_
_entity.id
_entity.type
_entity.pdbx_description
1 polymer ?
#
loop_
_entity_poly.entity_id
_entity_poly.type
_entity_poly.pdbx_seq_one_letter_code
_entity_poly.pdbx_strand_id
1 'polypeptide(L)'
;MAQACDLLLTNALVLTMDARFTTYQSGSVAVSGSAIVDVGDIAHEYAPAATMDCGGRVVMPGLVNAHTHAAMTLLRGLADDLRLDVWLMGYMMPVERAFVSPDFVTLGTSLACAEMIRSGVTCFADMYYFEESVAKATVEAGLRALCGQTVLKFPAPDAASFEDSLALARDFITRWNGHPLIVPAPAPHAPYTCTAEILRACAELAAEFDVPVHTHLSETLLEVEHSRTDHGMPVVPWVKKQGLLDAKVLAAHCVHVDEGEMRALKHAGAGVAHNPTSNLKLGAGVAPVAKMLETGLAVGIGTDGAASNNDLDMFEETRLAALLAKGFAGDPTLLPAREALAMATRLGAHAVHLGDITGSLEAGKRADLIIVDLSQVHHVPTFSRDPNAIYSQIVYAAKSTDVRDVMCNGRWLMRDRRLTTVDEDGLRAAAKGAAKRIDAFLITREESVLQKLIAIGGAVEQESFEIQVKAHVGSADVVLDALRSETLTVIRNAHYHQFDTYFFFAPPERSRLRYREDEFLDENAAVTNVRARLTLTGPSLEARFGSVLLFRSRYLAPAAHSRRFYREYFRPIEERAVEKDRRRWLIAYKGVEFYVHLDRLIGPPSTGYFLEVKSRTWSRRDAEDKAAIIADLLNLLGGRPDEGLDDGYVGLGQAGSPNPDD
;
A
#
# COMPACT_ATOMS: atom_id res chain seq x y z
N MET A 1 -3.83 33.22 47.89
CA MET A 1 -3.89 34.08 46.69
C MET A 1 -4.17 33.16 45.53
N ALA A 2 -5.12 33.53 44.67
CA ALA A 2 -5.40 32.72 43.46
C ALA A 2 -4.16 32.64 42.56
N GLN A 3 -3.92 31.49 41.96
CA GLN A 3 -2.80 31.26 41.07
C GLN A 3 -3.08 31.90 39.70
N ALA A 4 -2.08 32.51 39.07
CA ALA A 4 -2.24 33.06 37.71
C ALA A 4 -2.21 31.95 36.65
N CYS A 5 -3.09 32.06 35.66
CA CYS A 5 -3.02 31.26 34.42
C CYS A 5 -3.45 32.11 33.21
N ASP A 6 -3.10 31.67 32.00
CA ASP A 6 -3.44 32.42 30.78
C ASP A 6 -4.89 32.23 30.38
N LEU A 7 -5.38 30.99 30.46
CA LEU A 7 -6.76 30.63 30.11
C LEU A 7 -7.34 29.66 31.13
N LEU A 8 -8.58 29.91 31.52
CA LEU A 8 -9.38 28.98 32.33
C LEU A 8 -10.64 28.58 31.55
N LEU A 9 -10.75 27.30 31.22
CA LEU A 9 -11.98 26.70 30.71
C LEU A 9 -12.84 26.34 31.93
N THR A 10 -14.09 26.80 31.97
CA THR A 10 -15.01 26.60 33.10
C THR A 10 -16.32 25.97 32.66
N ASN A 11 -17.11 25.49 33.63
CA ASN A 11 -18.44 24.94 33.37
C ASN A 11 -18.43 23.86 32.28
N ALA A 12 -17.48 22.93 32.38
CA ALA A 12 -17.29 21.84 31.42
C ALA A 12 -17.61 20.48 32.04
N LEU A 13 -18.16 19.57 31.23
CA LEU A 13 -18.06 18.14 31.53
C LEU A 13 -16.64 17.68 31.10
N VAL A 14 -15.72 17.57 32.06
CA VAL A 14 -14.33 17.24 31.77
C VAL A 14 -14.11 15.74 31.82
N LEU A 15 -13.67 15.17 30.72
CA LEU A 15 -13.18 13.78 30.63
C LEU A 15 -11.66 13.81 30.54
N THR A 16 -10.97 13.49 31.64
CA THR A 16 -9.50 13.58 31.64
C THR A 16 -8.81 12.56 30.78
N MET A 17 -9.43 11.41 30.56
CA MET A 17 -8.85 10.21 29.92
C MET A 17 -7.54 9.74 30.58
N ASP A 18 -7.33 10.12 31.86
CA ASP A 18 -6.24 9.60 32.67
C ASP A 18 -6.38 8.09 32.94
N ALA A 19 -5.43 7.47 33.61
CA ALA A 19 -5.46 6.05 33.92
C ALA A 19 -6.67 5.60 34.76
N ARG A 20 -7.31 6.53 35.48
CA ARG A 20 -8.47 6.29 36.32
C ARG A 20 -9.79 6.65 35.65
N PHE A 21 -9.75 7.24 34.46
CA PHE A 21 -10.91 7.79 33.76
C PHE A 21 -11.67 8.82 34.60
N THR A 22 -10.92 9.72 35.25
CA THR A 22 -11.48 10.77 36.11
C THR A 22 -12.40 11.68 35.28
N THR A 23 -13.58 11.98 35.85
CA THR A 23 -14.59 12.81 35.19
C THR A 23 -15.08 13.89 36.16
N TYR A 24 -15.16 15.15 35.70
CA TYR A 24 -15.71 16.25 36.45
C TYR A 24 -16.96 16.80 35.76
N GLN A 25 -18.12 16.77 36.46
CA GLN A 25 -19.42 17.15 35.85
C GLN A 25 -19.54 18.65 35.57
N SER A 26 -18.87 19.50 36.39
CA SER A 26 -18.76 20.95 36.21
C SER A 26 -17.33 21.36 36.51
N GLY A 27 -16.40 20.75 35.73
CA GLY A 27 -14.98 20.95 35.93
C GLY A 27 -14.43 22.15 35.18
N SER A 28 -13.16 22.40 35.45
CA SER A 28 -12.36 23.45 34.83
C SER A 28 -11.00 22.89 34.40
N VAL A 29 -10.40 23.51 33.36
CA VAL A 29 -9.04 23.24 32.91
C VAL A 29 -8.28 24.55 32.87
N ALA A 30 -7.19 24.64 33.63
CA ALA A 30 -6.31 25.80 33.65
C ALA A 30 -5.11 25.57 32.70
N VAL A 31 -4.84 26.55 31.84
CA VAL A 31 -3.77 26.48 30.83
C VAL A 31 -2.85 27.68 31.00
N SER A 32 -1.53 27.43 30.97
CA SER A 32 -0.51 28.48 30.92
C SER A 32 0.51 28.14 29.83
N GLY A 33 0.69 29.06 28.90
CA GLY A 33 1.52 28.82 27.69
C GLY A 33 1.01 27.61 26.91
N SER A 34 1.85 26.61 26.79
CA SER A 34 1.54 25.37 26.07
C SER A 34 1.11 24.21 26.98
N ALA A 35 1.03 24.42 28.30
CA ALA A 35 0.82 23.35 29.27
C ALA A 35 -0.53 23.47 30.00
N ILE A 36 -1.11 22.32 30.31
CA ILE A 36 -2.16 22.19 31.32
C ILE A 36 -1.50 22.35 32.68
N VAL A 37 -1.97 23.28 33.48
CA VAL A 37 -1.44 23.51 34.85
C VAL A 37 -2.27 22.82 35.92
N ASP A 38 -3.58 22.67 35.69
CA ASP A 38 -4.47 21.98 36.60
C ASP A 38 -5.80 21.58 35.94
N VAL A 39 -6.47 20.56 36.49
CA VAL A 39 -7.77 20.06 36.02
C VAL A 39 -8.61 19.61 37.21
N GLY A 40 -9.82 20.14 37.33
CA GLY A 40 -10.71 19.79 38.45
C GLY A 40 -11.81 20.79 38.70
N ASP A 41 -12.33 20.79 39.93
CA ASP A 41 -13.21 21.85 40.46
C ASP A 41 -12.35 22.98 41.02
N ILE A 42 -11.59 23.63 40.16
CA ILE A 42 -10.50 24.55 40.47
C ILE A 42 -10.78 26.02 40.12
N ALA A 43 -11.99 26.32 39.62
CA ALA A 43 -12.28 27.66 39.08
C ALA A 43 -12.02 28.79 40.12
N HIS A 44 -12.19 28.51 41.40
CA HIS A 44 -11.99 29.46 42.49
C HIS A 44 -10.51 29.61 42.92
N GLU A 45 -9.63 28.73 42.44
CA GLU A 45 -8.20 28.71 42.80
C GLU A 45 -7.36 29.56 41.86
N TYR A 46 -7.88 29.92 40.69
CA TYR A 46 -7.16 30.60 39.62
C TYR A 46 -7.66 32.04 39.37
N ALA A 47 -6.71 32.90 38.98
CA ALA A 47 -6.94 34.25 38.46
C ALA A 47 -6.47 34.30 37.01
N PRO A 48 -7.32 33.91 36.05
CA PRO A 48 -6.95 33.77 34.65
C PRO A 48 -6.87 35.11 33.92
N ALA A 49 -5.98 35.21 32.91
CA ALA A 49 -5.97 36.34 31.98
C ALA A 49 -7.22 36.32 31.06
N ALA A 50 -7.71 35.14 30.73
CA ALA A 50 -8.93 34.94 29.97
C ALA A 50 -9.73 33.75 30.51
N THR A 51 -11.07 33.86 30.47
CA THR A 51 -11.98 32.76 30.85
C THR A 51 -12.87 32.40 29.68
N MET A 52 -13.10 31.10 29.50
CA MET A 52 -14.06 30.56 28.53
C MET A 52 -15.08 29.69 29.24
N ASP A 53 -16.34 30.09 29.23
CA ASP A 53 -17.45 29.25 29.70
C ASP A 53 -17.76 28.19 28.61
N CYS A 54 -17.58 26.93 28.95
CA CYS A 54 -17.85 25.82 28.04
C CYS A 54 -19.35 25.47 27.95
N GLY A 55 -20.20 26.04 28.81
CA GLY A 55 -21.66 25.87 28.77
C GLY A 55 -22.11 24.42 28.91
N GLY A 56 -21.43 23.64 29.74
CA GLY A 56 -21.73 22.21 29.96
C GLY A 56 -21.25 21.27 28.86
N ARG A 57 -20.52 21.76 27.87
CA ARG A 57 -19.93 20.91 26.79
C ARG A 57 -18.82 20.02 27.32
N VAL A 58 -18.56 18.97 26.61
CA VAL A 58 -17.45 18.05 26.94
C VAL A 58 -16.12 18.69 26.57
N VAL A 59 -15.21 18.75 27.56
CA VAL A 59 -13.78 19.02 27.33
C VAL A 59 -13.00 17.73 27.55
N MET A 60 -12.26 17.30 26.55
CA MET A 60 -11.48 16.06 26.58
C MET A 60 -10.15 16.25 25.85
N PRO A 61 -9.18 15.34 26.02
CA PRO A 61 -7.97 15.37 25.20
C PRO A 61 -8.29 15.38 23.72
N GLY A 62 -7.47 16.04 22.93
CA GLY A 62 -7.50 15.88 21.48
C GLY A 62 -7.25 14.45 21.06
N LEU A 63 -7.85 14.05 19.94
CA LEU A 63 -7.70 12.71 19.40
C LEU A 63 -6.30 12.51 18.83
N VAL A 64 -5.81 11.27 18.95
CA VAL A 64 -4.51 10.84 18.42
C VAL A 64 -4.75 9.87 17.27
N ASN A 65 -4.39 10.29 16.05
CA ASN A 65 -4.37 9.43 14.87
C ASN A 65 -3.03 8.69 14.84
N ALA A 66 -3.02 7.44 15.27
CA ALA A 66 -1.79 6.69 15.51
C ALA A 66 -1.06 6.23 14.22
N HIS A 67 -1.67 6.36 13.05
CA HIS A 67 -1.05 6.06 11.76
C HIS A 67 -1.82 6.71 10.61
N THR A 68 -1.11 7.42 9.77
CA THR A 68 -1.64 7.96 8.52
C THR A 68 -0.53 8.19 7.49
N HIS A 69 -0.94 8.51 6.25
CA HIS A 69 -0.12 9.03 5.16
C HIS A 69 -0.74 10.36 4.73
N ALA A 70 -0.42 11.43 5.46
CA ALA A 70 -1.14 12.70 5.38
C ALA A 70 -1.22 13.27 3.97
N ALA A 71 -0.11 13.21 3.20
CA ALA A 71 -0.06 13.73 1.83
C ALA A 71 -1.00 12.99 0.87
N MET A 72 -1.38 11.74 1.17
CA MET A 72 -2.28 10.92 0.34
C MET A 72 -3.74 11.42 0.34
N THR A 73 -4.08 12.50 1.06
CA THR A 73 -5.37 13.18 0.89
C THR A 73 -5.62 13.63 -0.55
N LEU A 74 -4.56 13.91 -1.32
CA LEU A 74 -4.65 14.24 -2.75
C LEU A 74 -4.92 13.03 -3.64
N LEU A 75 -4.85 11.81 -3.11
CA LEU A 75 -5.09 10.54 -3.79
C LEU A 75 -6.40 9.86 -3.35
N ARG A 76 -7.20 10.55 -2.55
CA ARG A 76 -8.49 10.09 -2.03
C ARG A 76 -9.43 9.65 -3.16
N GLY A 77 -9.94 8.42 -3.10
CA GLY A 77 -10.87 7.86 -4.08
C GLY A 77 -10.28 7.63 -5.47
N LEU A 78 -8.94 7.64 -5.60
CA LEU A 78 -8.25 7.43 -6.87
C LEU A 78 -8.43 6.00 -7.39
N ALA A 79 -8.46 5.02 -6.49
CA ALA A 79 -8.58 3.60 -6.84
C ALA A 79 -9.21 2.84 -5.67
N ASP A 80 -10.49 2.51 -5.79
CA ASP A 80 -11.26 1.81 -4.79
C ASP A 80 -11.57 0.36 -5.21
N ASP A 81 -11.99 -0.47 -4.24
CA ASP A 81 -12.43 -1.87 -4.45
C ASP A 81 -11.34 -2.78 -5.08
N LEU A 82 -10.09 -2.53 -4.72
CA LEU A 82 -8.93 -3.29 -5.19
C LEU A 82 -8.20 -3.96 -4.02
N ARG A 83 -7.55 -5.08 -4.31
CA ARG A 83 -6.63 -5.71 -3.35
C ARG A 83 -5.38 -4.85 -3.16
N LEU A 84 -4.77 -4.93 -1.99
CA LEU A 84 -3.60 -4.12 -1.60
C LEU A 84 -2.47 -4.14 -2.66
N ASP A 85 -2.10 -5.32 -3.18
CA ASP A 85 -1.04 -5.45 -4.17
C ASP A 85 -1.36 -4.73 -5.49
N VAL A 86 -2.60 -4.85 -5.99
CA VAL A 86 -3.07 -4.16 -7.21
C VAL A 86 -3.20 -2.66 -6.95
N TRP A 87 -3.79 -2.28 -5.81
CA TRP A 87 -3.94 -0.89 -5.39
C TRP A 87 -2.59 -0.19 -5.30
N LEU A 88 -1.64 -0.77 -4.56
CA LEU A 88 -0.34 -0.17 -4.32
C LEU A 88 0.52 -0.12 -5.59
N MET A 89 0.76 -1.30 -6.21
CA MET A 89 1.70 -1.41 -7.33
C MET A 89 1.11 -0.95 -8.66
N GLY A 90 -0.21 -1.12 -8.83
CA GLY A 90 -0.91 -0.77 -10.06
C GLY A 90 -1.30 0.70 -10.15
N TYR A 91 -1.61 1.35 -9.04
CA TYR A 91 -2.15 2.71 -9.02
C TYR A 91 -1.34 3.67 -8.17
N MET A 92 -1.14 3.39 -6.88
CA MET A 92 -0.52 4.35 -5.96
C MET A 92 0.94 4.64 -6.34
N MET A 93 1.83 3.66 -6.35
CA MET A 93 3.25 3.87 -6.66
C MET A 93 3.50 4.54 -8.02
N PRO A 94 2.78 4.21 -9.12
CA PRO A 94 2.95 4.93 -10.38
C PRO A 94 2.52 6.41 -10.33
N VAL A 95 1.46 6.74 -9.60
CA VAL A 95 1.03 8.13 -9.40
C VAL A 95 2.02 8.85 -8.48
N GLU A 96 2.46 8.21 -7.42
CA GLU A 96 3.48 8.77 -6.52
C GLU A 96 4.77 9.10 -7.25
N ARG A 97 5.28 8.20 -8.08
CA ARG A 97 6.49 8.47 -8.90
C ARG A 97 6.34 9.65 -9.85
N ALA A 98 5.12 9.91 -10.33
CA ALA A 98 4.86 10.99 -11.29
C ALA A 98 4.58 12.35 -10.64
N PHE A 99 3.98 12.37 -9.45
CA PHE A 99 3.43 13.59 -8.87
C PHE A 99 4.00 13.96 -7.51
N VAL A 100 4.51 12.99 -6.72
CA VAL A 100 4.99 13.29 -5.37
C VAL A 100 6.25 14.15 -5.45
N SER A 101 6.16 15.30 -4.82
CA SER A 101 7.16 16.36 -4.77
C SER A 101 6.98 17.15 -3.46
N PRO A 102 7.92 18.00 -3.06
CA PRO A 102 7.74 18.84 -1.88
C PRO A 102 6.43 19.65 -1.90
N ASP A 103 6.05 20.20 -3.04
CA ASP A 103 4.81 20.99 -3.18
C ASP A 103 3.55 20.10 -3.06
N PHE A 104 3.57 18.89 -3.66
CA PHE A 104 2.51 17.92 -3.51
C PHE A 104 2.33 17.51 -2.04
N VAL A 105 3.42 17.19 -1.37
CA VAL A 105 3.41 16.78 0.03
C VAL A 105 2.94 17.90 0.94
N THR A 106 3.41 19.13 0.72
CA THR A 106 2.97 20.32 1.47
C THR A 106 1.47 20.52 1.32
N LEU A 107 0.94 20.49 0.09
CA LEU A 107 -0.49 20.69 -0.18
C LEU A 107 -1.34 19.58 0.45
N GLY A 108 -0.95 18.31 0.24
CA GLY A 108 -1.69 17.16 0.75
C GLY A 108 -1.69 17.12 2.28
N THR A 109 -0.54 17.37 2.92
CA THR A 109 -0.44 17.44 4.38
C THR A 109 -1.23 18.60 4.95
N SER A 110 -1.22 19.78 4.32
CA SER A 110 -2.03 20.92 4.76
C SER A 110 -3.53 20.60 4.70
N LEU A 111 -3.97 19.90 3.65
CA LEU A 111 -5.36 19.43 3.52
C LEU A 111 -5.71 18.40 4.60
N ALA A 112 -4.81 17.44 4.88
CA ALA A 112 -4.96 16.46 5.95
C ALA A 112 -5.05 17.15 7.32
N CYS A 113 -4.18 18.12 7.60
CA CYS A 113 -4.22 18.88 8.85
C CYS A 113 -5.56 19.62 9.02
N ALA A 114 -6.08 20.25 7.95
CA ALA A 114 -7.38 20.90 8.00
C ALA A 114 -8.51 19.92 8.36
N GLU A 115 -8.54 18.73 7.77
CA GLU A 115 -9.52 17.68 8.03
C GLU A 115 -9.36 17.09 9.43
N MET A 116 -8.14 16.77 9.85
CA MET A 116 -7.84 16.26 11.18
C MET A 116 -8.21 17.27 12.28
N ILE A 117 -7.93 18.56 12.11
CA ILE A 117 -8.37 19.59 13.07
C ILE A 117 -9.90 19.60 13.15
N ARG A 118 -10.61 19.51 12.03
CA ARG A 118 -12.09 19.48 12.02
C ARG A 118 -12.67 18.26 12.72
N SER A 119 -11.97 17.14 12.70
CA SER A 119 -12.36 15.91 13.40
C SER A 119 -11.80 15.81 14.83
N GLY A 120 -11.12 16.85 15.35
CA GLY A 120 -10.65 16.90 16.72
C GLY A 120 -9.31 16.21 16.98
N VAL A 121 -8.56 15.89 15.94
CA VAL A 121 -7.19 15.38 16.08
C VAL A 121 -6.25 16.52 16.46
N THR A 122 -5.38 16.25 17.44
CA THR A 122 -4.31 17.18 17.87
C THR A 122 -2.92 16.58 17.68
N CYS A 123 -2.84 15.25 17.51
CA CYS A 123 -1.60 14.51 17.31
C CYS A 123 -1.81 13.41 16.26
N PHE A 124 -0.87 13.25 15.35
CA PHE A 124 -0.90 12.14 14.39
C PHE A 124 0.49 11.54 14.18
N ALA A 125 0.54 10.31 13.68
CA ALA A 125 1.76 9.65 13.22
C ALA A 125 1.72 9.48 11.70
N ASP A 126 2.61 10.16 11.01
CA ASP A 126 2.77 10.09 9.55
C ASP A 126 3.91 9.15 9.14
N MET A 127 3.80 8.60 7.95
CA MET A 127 4.88 7.89 7.26
C MET A 127 4.77 8.21 5.77
N TYR A 128 5.71 8.98 5.24
CA TYR A 128 5.68 9.31 3.82
C TYR A 128 7.07 9.68 3.28
N TYR A 129 7.09 10.30 2.11
CA TYR A 129 8.25 10.87 1.45
C TYR A 129 8.31 12.38 1.70
N PHE A 130 9.49 12.98 1.59
CA PHE A 130 9.69 14.43 1.83
C PHE A 130 9.18 14.88 3.20
N GLU A 131 9.49 14.14 4.25
CA GLU A 131 9.01 14.41 5.63
C GLU A 131 9.34 15.82 6.15
N GLU A 132 10.35 16.46 5.61
CA GLU A 132 10.62 17.88 5.85
C GLU A 132 9.43 18.77 5.46
N SER A 133 8.73 18.44 4.36
CA SER A 133 7.53 19.16 3.90
C SER A 133 6.32 18.84 4.77
N VAL A 134 6.19 17.57 5.20
CA VAL A 134 5.17 17.16 6.18
C VAL A 134 5.33 17.93 7.49
N ALA A 135 6.53 17.94 8.05
CA ALA A 135 6.82 18.61 9.31
C ALA A 135 6.53 20.12 9.25
N LYS A 136 6.95 20.80 8.18
CA LYS A 136 6.68 22.24 7.99
C LYS A 136 5.19 22.54 7.90
N ALA A 137 4.45 21.83 7.05
CA ALA A 137 3.01 22.01 6.90
C ALA A 137 2.26 21.74 8.21
N THR A 138 2.69 20.72 8.97
CA THR A 138 2.15 20.39 10.28
C THR A 138 2.36 21.50 11.32
N VAL A 139 3.57 22.07 11.38
CA VAL A 139 3.90 23.21 12.27
C VAL A 139 3.09 24.45 11.90
N GLU A 140 2.95 24.75 10.62
CA GLU A 140 2.13 25.87 10.13
C GLU A 140 0.66 25.71 10.54
N ALA A 141 0.11 24.51 10.38
CA ALA A 141 -1.23 24.16 10.85
C ALA A 141 -1.35 24.16 12.39
N GLY A 142 -0.26 23.95 13.11
CA GLY A 142 -0.16 23.96 14.57
C GLY A 142 -0.46 22.62 15.24
N LEU A 143 -0.50 21.52 14.48
CA LEU A 143 -0.67 20.16 15.00
C LEU A 143 0.65 19.56 15.52
N ARG A 144 0.52 18.53 16.35
CA ARG A 144 1.63 17.67 16.77
C ARG A 144 1.73 16.46 15.85
N ALA A 145 2.95 16.03 15.50
CA ALA A 145 3.12 14.79 14.74
C ALA A 145 4.41 14.03 15.10
N LEU A 146 4.32 12.71 15.00
CA LEU A 146 5.43 11.83 14.75
C LEU A 146 5.56 11.72 13.22
N CYS A 147 6.70 12.13 12.67
CA CYS A 147 6.96 12.18 11.23
C CYS A 147 8.02 11.15 10.85
N GLY A 148 7.62 10.15 10.07
CA GLY A 148 8.42 8.99 9.71
C GLY A 148 8.97 9.06 8.30
N GLN A 149 10.26 9.41 8.13
CA GLN A 149 10.91 9.39 6.81
C GLN A 149 10.99 7.95 6.28
N THR A 150 10.30 7.70 5.19
CA THR A 150 10.20 6.35 4.59
C THR A 150 11.54 5.87 4.05
N VAL A 151 11.90 4.61 4.36
CA VAL A 151 13.08 3.91 3.83
C VAL A 151 12.62 2.62 3.13
N LEU A 152 13.02 2.44 1.87
CA LEU A 152 12.64 1.32 0.99
C LEU A 152 13.89 0.71 0.33
N LYS A 153 13.80 -0.57 -0.06
CA LYS A 153 14.82 -1.21 -0.92
C LYS A 153 14.74 -0.81 -2.40
N PHE A 154 13.73 -0.04 -2.79
CA PHE A 154 13.51 0.45 -4.15
C PHE A 154 13.72 1.97 -4.20
N PRO A 155 13.98 2.56 -5.39
CA PRO A 155 13.96 4.01 -5.55
C PRO A 155 12.60 4.60 -5.12
N ALA A 156 12.67 5.63 -4.28
CA ALA A 156 11.54 6.41 -3.78
C ALA A 156 11.43 7.76 -4.52
N PRO A 157 10.31 8.50 -4.42
CA PRO A 157 10.18 9.82 -5.01
C PRO A 157 11.24 10.84 -4.56
N ASP A 158 11.77 10.67 -3.35
CA ASP A 158 12.76 11.57 -2.72
C ASP A 158 14.17 10.99 -2.62
N ALA A 159 14.37 9.71 -2.98
CA ALA A 159 15.67 9.04 -2.87
C ALA A 159 15.90 8.01 -3.97
N ALA A 160 17.10 7.98 -4.55
CA ALA A 160 17.45 7.04 -5.61
C ALA A 160 17.81 5.64 -5.07
N SER A 161 18.22 5.55 -3.80
CA SER A 161 18.61 4.30 -3.14
C SER A 161 18.17 4.30 -1.68
N PHE A 162 18.30 3.15 -1.00
CA PHE A 162 17.99 3.09 0.43
C PHE A 162 19.02 3.85 1.28
N GLU A 163 20.27 3.91 0.83
CA GLU A 163 21.31 4.68 1.49
C GLU A 163 20.99 6.18 1.46
N ASP A 164 20.48 6.67 0.33
CA ASP A 164 20.00 8.05 0.21
C ASP A 164 18.80 8.31 1.12
N SER A 165 17.82 7.38 1.17
CA SER A 165 16.66 7.48 2.08
C SER A 165 17.09 7.51 3.56
N LEU A 166 18.07 6.68 3.93
CA LEU A 166 18.60 6.64 5.30
C LEU A 166 19.37 7.91 5.64
N ALA A 167 20.11 8.47 4.69
CA ALA A 167 20.79 9.77 4.85
C ALA A 167 19.77 10.90 5.03
N LEU A 168 18.69 10.93 4.24
CA LEU A 168 17.60 11.88 4.41
C LEU A 168 16.93 11.75 5.78
N ALA A 169 16.67 10.50 6.25
CA ALA A 169 16.13 10.27 7.58
C ALA A 169 17.05 10.82 8.68
N ARG A 170 18.36 10.59 8.58
CA ARG A 170 19.35 11.12 9.53
C ARG A 170 19.36 12.65 9.55
N ASP A 171 19.36 13.29 8.38
CA ASP A 171 19.34 14.74 8.26
C ASP A 171 18.04 15.34 8.81
N PHE A 172 16.90 14.70 8.54
CA PHE A 172 15.60 15.08 9.07
C PHE A 172 15.58 14.98 10.60
N ILE A 173 16.00 13.86 11.17
CA ILE A 173 16.08 13.65 12.61
C ILE A 173 16.98 14.69 13.25
N THR A 174 18.15 14.93 12.68
CA THR A 174 19.11 15.92 13.22
C THR A 174 18.51 17.32 13.31
N ARG A 175 17.67 17.72 12.36
CA ARG A 175 17.05 19.05 12.32
C ARG A 175 15.83 19.18 13.24
N TRP A 176 15.04 18.13 13.37
CA TRP A 176 13.75 18.20 14.04
C TRP A 176 13.72 17.58 15.44
N ASN A 177 14.72 16.82 15.85
CA ASN A 177 14.76 16.24 17.19
C ASN A 177 14.75 17.34 18.26
N GLY A 178 13.84 17.19 19.25
CA GLY A 178 13.61 18.19 20.27
C GLY A 178 12.64 19.33 19.89
N HIS A 179 12.06 19.32 18.68
CA HIS A 179 11.05 20.31 18.30
C HIS A 179 9.74 20.11 19.10
N PRO A 180 9.06 21.19 19.57
CA PRO A 180 7.91 21.07 20.48
C PRO A 180 6.68 20.37 19.88
N LEU A 181 6.54 20.34 18.55
CA LEU A 181 5.41 19.74 17.86
C LEU A 181 5.78 18.51 17.03
N ILE A 182 7.03 18.38 16.58
CA ILE A 182 7.44 17.32 15.66
C ILE A 182 8.39 16.37 16.36
N VAL A 183 8.09 15.08 16.28
CA VAL A 183 8.99 13.97 16.66
C VAL A 183 9.38 13.26 15.39
N PRO A 184 10.65 13.37 14.94
CA PRO A 184 11.11 12.70 13.74
C PRO A 184 11.37 11.22 14.00
N ALA A 185 11.22 10.38 12.96
CA ALA A 185 11.48 8.95 13.03
C ALA A 185 12.06 8.41 11.72
N PRO A 186 12.93 7.40 11.73
CA PRO A 186 13.16 6.58 10.56
C PRO A 186 11.97 5.63 10.39
N ALA A 187 11.49 5.44 9.17
CA ALA A 187 10.33 4.62 8.88
C ALA A 187 10.64 3.56 7.81
N PRO A 188 11.22 2.39 8.17
CA PRO A 188 11.29 1.27 7.25
C PRO A 188 9.86 0.85 6.89
N HIS A 189 9.49 1.00 5.62
CA HIS A 189 8.10 0.94 5.15
C HIS A 189 7.37 -0.33 5.64
N ALA A 190 7.87 -1.48 5.25
CA ALA A 190 7.34 -2.79 5.67
C ALA A 190 8.40 -3.88 5.50
N PRO A 191 8.30 -5.01 6.23
CA PRO A 191 9.26 -6.11 6.11
C PRO A 191 9.43 -6.66 4.69
N TYR A 192 8.38 -6.68 3.87
CA TYR A 192 8.44 -7.15 2.48
C TYR A 192 9.04 -6.13 1.49
N THR A 193 9.11 -4.87 1.85
CA THR A 193 9.73 -3.79 1.06
C THR A 193 11.11 -3.38 1.56
N CYS A 194 11.58 -3.98 2.66
CA CYS A 194 12.87 -3.73 3.28
C CYS A 194 13.74 -4.99 3.31
N THR A 195 15.06 -4.79 3.35
CA THR A 195 16.02 -5.86 3.62
C THR A 195 16.33 -5.92 5.12
N ALA A 196 16.96 -7.03 5.56
CA ALA A 196 17.48 -7.13 6.92
C ALA A 196 18.44 -5.99 7.29
N GLU A 197 19.21 -5.52 6.33
CA GLU A 197 20.15 -4.39 6.47
C GLU A 197 19.42 -3.09 6.74
N ILE A 198 18.37 -2.79 5.97
CA ILE A 198 17.53 -1.59 6.15
C ILE A 198 16.90 -1.58 7.55
N LEU A 199 16.34 -2.71 8.00
CA LEU A 199 15.70 -2.80 9.31
C LEU A 199 16.71 -2.53 10.44
N ARG A 200 17.92 -3.10 10.36
CA ARG A 200 18.98 -2.84 11.35
C ARG A 200 19.44 -1.40 11.33
N ALA A 201 19.70 -0.85 10.14
CA ALA A 201 20.16 0.53 10.01
C ALA A 201 19.14 1.54 10.55
N CYS A 202 17.83 1.32 10.33
CA CYS A 202 16.78 2.15 10.91
C CYS A 202 16.70 2.02 12.45
N ALA A 203 16.86 0.80 12.99
CA ALA A 203 16.88 0.59 14.44
C ALA A 203 18.11 1.27 15.09
N GLU A 204 19.29 1.14 14.49
CA GLU A 204 20.52 1.79 14.94
C GLU A 204 20.39 3.33 14.90
N LEU A 205 19.84 3.87 13.81
CA LEU A 205 19.59 5.30 13.68
C LEU A 205 18.61 5.81 14.74
N ALA A 206 17.54 5.08 15.00
CA ALA A 206 16.56 5.43 16.03
C ALA A 206 17.17 5.40 17.43
N ALA A 207 18.01 4.40 17.73
CA ALA A 207 18.71 4.29 19.01
C ALA A 207 19.73 5.41 19.22
N GLU A 208 20.45 5.82 18.15
CA GLU A 208 21.43 6.92 18.20
C GLU A 208 20.82 8.24 18.65
N PHE A 209 19.58 8.53 18.20
CA PHE A 209 18.89 9.79 18.47
C PHE A 209 17.78 9.69 19.54
N ASP A 210 17.56 8.50 20.11
CA ASP A 210 16.46 8.18 21.04
C ASP A 210 15.08 8.53 20.49
N VAL A 211 14.85 8.28 19.21
CA VAL A 211 13.58 8.52 18.50
C VAL A 211 12.84 7.21 18.21
N PRO A 212 11.52 7.22 17.98
CA PRO A 212 10.78 6.02 17.57
C PRO A 212 11.12 5.55 16.17
N VAL A 213 10.77 4.28 15.87
CA VAL A 213 10.68 3.72 14.51
C VAL A 213 9.21 3.50 14.18
N HIS A 214 8.80 3.85 12.97
CA HIS A 214 7.44 3.61 12.46
C HIS A 214 7.48 2.64 11.29
N THR A 215 6.64 1.59 11.28
CA THR A 215 6.64 0.55 10.24
C THR A 215 5.27 -0.14 10.12
N HIS A 216 4.92 -0.63 8.92
CA HIS A 216 3.79 -1.55 8.73
C HIS A 216 4.23 -2.97 9.11
N LEU A 217 3.37 -3.71 9.79
CA LEU A 217 3.72 -5.03 10.32
C LEU A 217 2.53 -5.98 10.30
N SER A 218 2.71 -7.15 9.67
CA SER A 218 1.71 -8.23 9.64
C SER A 218 0.32 -7.76 9.19
N GLU A 219 0.26 -6.93 8.16
CA GLU A 219 -0.97 -6.35 7.65
C GLU A 219 -1.80 -7.40 6.92
N THR A 220 -1.21 -8.16 6.01
CA THR A 220 -1.91 -9.18 5.22
C THR A 220 -1.42 -10.59 5.53
N LEU A 221 -2.31 -11.58 5.34
CA LEU A 221 -1.92 -12.99 5.45
C LEU A 221 -0.81 -13.34 4.45
N LEU A 222 -0.84 -12.74 3.26
CA LEU A 222 0.18 -12.95 2.23
C LEU A 222 1.58 -12.50 2.69
N GLU A 223 1.68 -11.38 3.40
CA GLU A 223 2.93 -10.91 4.01
C GLU A 223 3.50 -11.96 4.98
N VAL A 224 2.65 -12.51 5.85
CA VAL A 224 3.06 -13.53 6.83
C VAL A 224 3.51 -14.82 6.15
N GLU A 225 2.80 -15.26 5.10
CA GLU A 225 3.16 -16.44 4.31
C GLU A 225 4.48 -16.27 3.56
N HIS A 226 4.70 -15.09 2.96
CA HIS A 226 5.97 -14.76 2.32
C HIS A 226 7.11 -14.75 3.35
N SER A 227 6.92 -14.15 4.52
CA SER A 227 7.94 -14.15 5.58
C SER A 227 8.30 -15.57 6.03
N ARG A 228 7.31 -16.46 6.16
CA ARG A 228 7.55 -17.88 6.47
C ARG A 228 8.33 -18.60 5.38
N THR A 229 8.02 -18.30 4.13
CA THR A 229 8.69 -18.92 2.96
C THR A 229 10.13 -18.42 2.82
N ASP A 230 10.33 -17.11 2.90
CA ASP A 230 11.63 -16.48 2.62
C ASP A 230 12.59 -16.52 3.81
N HIS A 231 12.05 -16.49 5.04
CA HIS A 231 12.83 -16.37 6.28
C HIS A 231 12.65 -17.54 7.25
N GLY A 232 11.75 -18.49 6.98
CA GLY A 232 11.45 -19.64 7.83
C GLY A 232 10.69 -19.30 9.12
N MET A 233 10.15 -18.07 9.24
CA MET A 233 9.43 -17.60 10.43
C MET A 233 8.42 -16.49 10.09
N PRO A 234 7.40 -16.26 10.96
CA PRO A 234 6.47 -15.13 10.80
C PRO A 234 7.17 -13.78 10.92
N VAL A 235 6.42 -12.70 10.64
CA VAL A 235 6.94 -11.35 10.48
C VAL A 235 7.55 -10.80 11.78
N VAL A 236 6.83 -10.87 12.92
CA VAL A 236 7.31 -10.31 14.20
C VAL A 236 8.59 -10.99 14.71
N PRO A 237 8.71 -12.32 14.72
CA PRO A 237 9.97 -12.98 15.05
C PRO A 237 11.11 -12.60 14.11
N TRP A 238 10.83 -12.40 12.82
CA TRP A 238 11.86 -12.03 11.86
C TRP A 238 12.40 -10.60 12.10
N VAL A 239 11.53 -9.61 12.26
CA VAL A 239 11.97 -8.24 12.54
C VAL A 239 12.67 -8.13 13.90
N LYS A 240 12.24 -8.92 14.89
CA LYS A 240 12.94 -9.04 16.17
C LYS A 240 14.36 -9.57 15.99
N LYS A 241 14.53 -10.62 15.17
CA LYS A 241 15.85 -11.19 14.85
C LYS A 241 16.76 -10.16 14.17
N GLN A 242 16.19 -9.19 13.44
CA GLN A 242 16.96 -8.11 12.83
C GLN A 242 17.25 -6.93 13.80
N GLY A 243 16.82 -7.01 15.06
CA GLY A 243 17.05 -5.96 16.07
C GLY A 243 16.05 -4.79 16.00
N LEU A 244 15.04 -4.84 15.13
CA LEU A 244 14.08 -3.73 15.01
C LEU A 244 13.31 -3.48 16.31
N LEU A 245 12.98 -4.56 17.04
CA LEU A 245 12.24 -4.47 18.31
C LEU A 245 13.13 -4.04 19.52
N ASP A 246 14.39 -3.74 19.32
CA ASP A 246 15.25 -3.12 20.34
C ASP A 246 15.06 -1.59 20.39
N ALA A 247 14.42 -1.01 19.36
CA ALA A 247 14.01 0.40 19.31
C ALA A 247 12.58 0.61 19.84
N LYS A 248 12.18 1.88 20.03
CA LYS A 248 10.80 2.28 20.34
C LYS A 248 9.95 2.14 19.07
N VAL A 249 9.28 1.02 18.85
CA VAL A 249 8.54 0.74 17.61
C VAL A 249 7.08 1.14 17.71
N LEU A 250 6.59 1.86 16.69
CA LEU A 250 5.18 1.97 16.34
C LEU A 250 4.91 1.04 15.16
N ALA A 251 4.13 -0.02 15.38
CA ALA A 251 3.75 -1.02 14.39
C ALA A 251 2.33 -0.76 13.87
N ALA A 252 2.17 -0.39 12.61
CA ALA A 252 0.85 -0.21 12.00
C ALA A 252 0.25 -1.56 11.60
N HIS A 253 -1.07 -1.66 11.67
CA HIS A 253 -1.95 -2.78 11.33
C HIS A 253 -1.93 -3.96 12.30
N CYS A 254 -0.88 -4.78 12.35
CA CYS A 254 -0.79 -5.98 13.18
C CYS A 254 -2.05 -6.86 13.10
N VAL A 255 -2.60 -7.06 11.89
CA VAL A 255 -3.84 -7.82 11.67
C VAL A 255 -3.62 -9.30 11.91
N HIS A 256 -2.51 -9.84 11.39
CA HIS A 256 -2.19 -11.26 11.42
C HIS A 256 -1.06 -11.59 12.41
N VAL A 257 -1.30 -11.33 13.69
CA VAL A 257 -0.37 -11.65 14.78
C VAL A 257 -0.98 -12.65 15.74
N ASP A 258 -0.18 -13.60 16.20
CA ASP A 258 -0.57 -14.56 17.23
C ASP A 258 -0.25 -14.05 18.66
N GLU A 259 -0.68 -14.81 19.68
CA GLU A 259 -0.43 -14.42 21.07
C GLU A 259 1.06 -14.39 21.45
N GLY A 260 1.90 -15.22 20.83
CA GLY A 260 3.35 -15.21 21.02
C GLY A 260 3.96 -13.93 20.48
N GLU A 261 3.49 -13.49 19.30
CA GLU A 261 3.91 -12.26 18.65
C GLU A 261 3.43 -11.02 19.43
N MET A 262 2.17 -11.03 19.93
CA MET A 262 1.68 -9.97 20.82
C MET A 262 2.53 -9.82 22.09
N ARG A 263 2.89 -10.95 22.73
CA ARG A 263 3.79 -10.94 23.88
C ARG A 263 5.19 -10.41 23.55
N ALA A 264 5.70 -10.74 22.35
CA ALA A 264 6.99 -10.24 21.89
C ALA A 264 6.96 -8.71 21.68
N LEU A 265 5.91 -8.17 21.04
CA LEU A 265 5.68 -6.74 20.87
C LEU A 265 5.53 -6.04 22.24
N LYS A 266 4.73 -6.62 23.15
CA LYS A 266 4.58 -6.06 24.51
C LYS A 266 5.90 -6.02 25.26
N HIS A 267 6.69 -7.10 25.21
CA HIS A 267 7.98 -7.15 25.89
C HIS A 267 8.97 -6.12 25.38
N ALA A 268 8.91 -5.82 24.07
CA ALA A 268 9.69 -4.76 23.42
C ALA A 268 9.18 -3.35 23.72
N GLY A 269 8.02 -3.19 24.39
CA GLY A 269 7.40 -1.88 24.60
C GLY A 269 6.86 -1.24 23.32
N ALA A 270 6.60 -2.04 22.29
CA ALA A 270 6.07 -1.53 21.03
C ALA A 270 4.63 -1.01 21.18
N GLY A 271 4.31 0.05 20.45
CA GLY A 271 2.95 0.51 20.21
C GLY A 271 2.37 -0.12 18.95
N VAL A 272 1.06 -0.25 18.90
CA VAL A 272 0.32 -0.74 17.73
C VAL A 272 -0.68 0.31 17.27
N ALA A 273 -0.75 0.58 15.96
CA ALA A 273 -1.79 1.40 15.36
C ALA A 273 -2.79 0.50 14.62
N HIS A 274 -4.03 0.46 15.12
CA HIS A 274 -5.14 -0.26 14.51
C HIS A 274 -5.86 0.63 13.50
N ASN A 275 -5.94 0.21 12.24
CA ASN A 275 -6.50 0.96 11.11
C ASN A 275 -7.74 0.25 10.56
N PRO A 276 -8.89 0.29 11.26
CA PRO A 276 -10.01 -0.60 10.97
C PRO A 276 -10.61 -0.41 9.57
N THR A 277 -10.84 0.81 9.12
CA THR A 277 -11.43 1.07 7.80
C THR A 277 -10.51 0.62 6.67
N SER A 278 -9.23 0.99 6.71
CA SER A 278 -8.25 0.59 5.69
C SER A 278 -8.12 -0.94 5.62
N ASN A 279 -7.98 -1.61 6.77
CA ASN A 279 -7.88 -3.07 6.84
C ASN A 279 -9.09 -3.78 6.20
N LEU A 280 -10.30 -3.26 6.42
CA LEU A 280 -11.52 -3.80 5.81
C LEU A 280 -11.60 -3.50 4.33
N LYS A 281 -11.32 -2.26 3.95
CA LYS A 281 -11.41 -1.80 2.56
C LYS A 281 -10.44 -2.53 1.64
N LEU A 282 -9.22 -2.79 2.11
CA LEU A 282 -8.19 -3.54 1.38
C LEU A 282 -8.32 -5.06 1.55
N GLY A 283 -9.30 -5.53 2.37
CA GLY A 283 -9.53 -6.96 2.60
C GLY A 283 -8.41 -7.63 3.38
N ALA A 284 -7.65 -6.86 4.19
CA ALA A 284 -6.56 -7.37 5.01
C ALA A 284 -7.05 -8.23 6.17
N GLY A 285 -8.21 -7.91 6.75
CA GLY A 285 -8.81 -8.66 7.86
C GLY A 285 -9.13 -7.77 9.07
N VAL A 286 -9.35 -8.39 10.22
CA VAL A 286 -9.67 -7.71 11.49
C VAL A 286 -8.59 -8.00 12.52
N ALA A 287 -7.90 -6.96 13.00
CA ALA A 287 -6.86 -7.11 14.01
C ALA A 287 -7.47 -7.57 15.36
N PRO A 288 -6.79 -8.45 16.11
CA PRO A 288 -7.27 -9.01 17.38
C PRO A 288 -7.10 -8.04 18.56
N VAL A 289 -7.65 -6.82 18.44
CA VAL A 289 -7.42 -5.67 19.32
C VAL A 289 -7.75 -5.97 20.79
N ALA A 290 -8.86 -6.67 21.05
CA ALA A 290 -9.23 -7.02 22.42
C ALA A 290 -8.13 -7.86 23.11
N LYS A 291 -7.57 -8.85 22.40
CA LYS A 291 -6.46 -9.67 22.90
C LYS A 291 -5.17 -8.88 23.07
N MET A 292 -4.88 -7.93 22.17
CA MET A 292 -3.74 -7.03 22.31
C MET A 292 -3.83 -6.21 23.58
N LEU A 293 -4.99 -5.62 23.86
CA LEU A 293 -5.25 -4.85 25.10
C LEU A 293 -5.16 -5.73 26.35
N GLU A 294 -5.69 -6.96 26.32
CA GLU A 294 -5.56 -7.96 27.40
C GLU A 294 -4.09 -8.31 27.70
N THR A 295 -3.23 -8.37 26.67
CA THR A 295 -1.78 -8.57 26.87
C THR A 295 -1.09 -7.33 27.44
N GLY A 296 -1.79 -6.19 27.50
CA GLY A 296 -1.27 -4.91 27.95
C GLY A 296 -0.46 -4.14 26.90
N LEU A 297 -0.64 -4.44 25.61
CA LEU A 297 -0.09 -3.62 24.52
C LEU A 297 -0.75 -2.24 24.52
N ALA A 298 0.02 -1.21 24.21
CA ALA A 298 -0.52 0.10 23.88
C ALA A 298 -1.03 0.06 22.44
N VAL A 299 -2.37 0.11 22.28
CA VAL A 299 -3.01 0.09 20.98
C VAL A 299 -3.67 1.45 20.75
N GLY A 300 -3.24 2.17 19.72
CA GLY A 300 -3.87 3.37 19.20
C GLY A 300 -4.79 3.04 18.02
N ILE A 301 -5.61 4.02 17.64
CA ILE A 301 -6.42 3.98 16.42
C ILE A 301 -5.78 4.90 15.39
N GLY A 302 -5.64 4.43 14.15
CA GLY A 302 -5.19 5.21 13.01
C GLY A 302 -6.20 5.15 11.87
N THR A 303 -6.18 6.17 11.04
CA THR A 303 -7.00 6.21 9.82
C THR A 303 -6.36 5.49 8.66
N ASP A 304 -5.03 5.32 8.70
CA ASP A 304 -4.21 5.11 7.50
C ASP A 304 -4.31 6.30 6.53
N GLY A 305 -3.78 6.20 5.32
CA GLY A 305 -3.90 7.25 4.32
C GLY A 305 -5.32 7.37 3.74
N ALA A 306 -5.74 8.58 3.37
CA ALA A 306 -7.03 8.81 2.73
C ALA A 306 -7.19 8.11 1.37
N ALA A 307 -6.12 7.58 0.78
CA ALA A 307 -6.19 6.75 -0.41
C ALA A 307 -6.71 5.33 -0.14
N SER A 308 -6.51 4.80 1.09
CA SER A 308 -6.99 3.48 1.52
C SER A 308 -8.19 3.53 2.48
N ASN A 309 -8.48 4.69 3.06
CA ASN A 309 -9.61 4.92 3.98
C ASN A 309 -10.73 5.76 3.35
N ASN A 310 -10.40 6.78 2.59
CA ASN A 310 -11.19 7.85 2.00
C ASN A 310 -11.45 9.06 2.92
N ASP A 311 -11.26 8.98 4.23
CA ASP A 311 -11.27 10.14 5.13
C ASP A 311 -10.23 10.02 6.27
N LEU A 312 -10.21 11.02 7.16
CA LEU A 312 -9.34 11.05 8.33
C LEU A 312 -10.19 11.32 9.60
N ASP A 313 -11.40 10.73 9.66
CA ASP A 313 -12.36 10.92 10.76
C ASP A 313 -12.13 9.93 11.90
N MET A 314 -11.48 10.39 12.98
CA MET A 314 -11.18 9.56 14.14
C MET A 314 -12.43 9.17 14.98
N PHE A 315 -13.57 9.85 14.85
CA PHE A 315 -14.82 9.41 15.49
C PHE A 315 -15.36 8.15 14.79
N GLU A 316 -15.30 8.13 13.46
CA GLU A 316 -15.70 6.96 12.67
C GLU A 316 -14.82 5.76 12.97
N GLU A 317 -13.50 5.95 12.93
CA GLU A 317 -12.53 4.89 13.24
C GLU A 317 -12.71 4.33 14.66
N THR A 318 -12.91 5.21 15.65
CA THR A 318 -13.13 4.79 17.06
C THR A 318 -14.40 3.96 17.20
N ARG A 319 -15.48 4.39 16.55
CA ARG A 319 -16.74 3.64 16.52
C ARG A 319 -16.56 2.28 15.85
N LEU A 320 -15.90 2.26 14.70
CA LEU A 320 -15.69 1.05 13.93
C LEU A 320 -14.82 0.03 14.68
N ALA A 321 -13.74 0.46 15.31
CA ALA A 321 -12.90 -0.38 16.15
C ALA A 321 -13.70 -1.08 17.26
N ALA A 322 -14.56 -0.31 17.98
CA ALA A 322 -15.40 -0.86 19.03
C ALA A 322 -16.43 -1.88 18.50
N LEU A 323 -17.04 -1.62 17.34
CA LEU A 323 -18.06 -2.49 16.75
C LEU A 323 -17.44 -3.78 16.16
N LEU A 324 -16.31 -3.67 15.50
CA LEU A 324 -15.59 -4.80 14.92
C LEU A 324 -15.13 -5.79 15.99
N ALA A 325 -14.52 -5.30 17.07
CA ALA A 325 -14.09 -6.17 18.18
C ALA A 325 -15.25 -7.02 18.73
N LYS A 326 -16.43 -6.40 18.89
CA LYS A 326 -17.65 -7.10 19.35
C LYS A 326 -18.22 -8.05 18.32
N GLY A 327 -18.42 -7.56 17.09
CA GLY A 327 -19.10 -8.31 16.04
C GLY A 327 -18.28 -9.50 15.57
N PHE A 328 -16.97 -9.35 15.44
CA PHE A 328 -16.07 -10.41 14.99
C PHE A 328 -15.93 -11.55 16.03
N ALA A 329 -15.89 -11.18 17.33
CA ALA A 329 -15.81 -12.17 18.41
C ALA A 329 -17.20 -12.72 18.84
N GLY A 330 -18.31 -12.10 18.42
CA GLY A 330 -19.65 -12.44 18.88
C GLY A 330 -19.91 -12.13 20.36
N ASP A 331 -19.10 -11.24 20.97
CA ASP A 331 -19.20 -10.84 22.37
C ASP A 331 -19.38 -9.32 22.50
N PRO A 332 -20.56 -8.83 22.92
CA PRO A 332 -20.84 -7.40 23.05
C PRO A 332 -20.10 -6.72 24.21
N THR A 333 -19.44 -7.48 25.09
CA THR A 333 -18.70 -6.93 26.25
C THR A 333 -17.29 -6.54 25.92
N LEU A 334 -16.73 -7.02 24.80
CA LEU A 334 -15.37 -6.69 24.37
C LEU A 334 -15.25 -5.22 23.94
N LEU A 335 -14.11 -4.65 24.20
CA LEU A 335 -13.76 -3.27 23.87
C LEU A 335 -14.89 -2.27 24.19
N PRO A 336 -15.21 -2.03 25.48
CA PRO A 336 -16.21 -1.05 25.90
C PRO A 336 -15.89 0.34 25.35
N ALA A 337 -16.91 1.20 25.18
CA ALA A 337 -16.76 2.54 24.62
C ALA A 337 -15.65 3.36 25.30
N ARG A 338 -15.52 3.26 26.61
CA ARG A 338 -14.48 3.92 27.40
C ARG A 338 -13.06 3.51 26.95
N GLU A 339 -12.87 2.22 26.67
CA GLU A 339 -11.57 1.70 26.22
C GLU A 339 -11.29 2.06 24.76
N ALA A 340 -12.31 2.03 23.91
CA ALA A 340 -12.19 2.50 22.52
C ALA A 340 -11.80 3.99 22.47
N LEU A 341 -12.40 4.83 23.32
CA LEU A 341 -12.01 6.25 23.41
C LEU A 341 -10.58 6.40 23.96
N ALA A 342 -10.16 5.53 24.88
CA ALA A 342 -8.78 5.51 25.36
C ALA A 342 -7.78 5.17 24.25
N MET A 343 -8.13 4.29 23.29
CA MET A 343 -7.30 4.00 22.12
C MET A 343 -7.16 5.23 21.21
N ALA A 344 -8.20 6.04 21.09
CA ALA A 344 -8.15 7.28 20.29
C ALA A 344 -7.52 8.45 21.05
N THR A 345 -7.13 8.29 22.31
CA THR A 345 -6.56 9.33 23.17
C THR A 345 -5.30 8.84 23.88
N ARG A 346 -5.39 8.51 25.18
CA ARG A 346 -4.24 8.13 26.01
C ARG A 346 -3.48 6.92 25.49
N LEU A 347 -4.15 5.82 25.12
CA LEU A 347 -3.46 4.64 24.61
C LEU A 347 -2.85 4.91 23.23
N GLY A 348 -3.53 5.70 22.39
CA GLY A 348 -2.97 6.18 21.12
C GLY A 348 -1.69 6.99 21.32
N ALA A 349 -1.70 7.92 22.28
CA ALA A 349 -0.51 8.70 22.63
C ALA A 349 0.64 7.81 23.14
N HIS A 350 0.35 6.79 23.94
CA HIS A 350 1.35 5.81 24.38
C HIS A 350 1.86 4.94 23.21
N ALA A 351 0.96 4.55 22.28
CA ALA A 351 1.36 3.76 21.10
C ALA A 351 2.34 4.51 20.20
N VAL A 352 2.14 5.83 20.04
CA VAL A 352 3.07 6.69 19.26
C VAL A 352 4.24 7.22 20.10
N HIS A 353 4.46 6.69 21.32
CA HIS A 353 5.53 7.06 22.25
C HIS A 353 5.50 8.53 22.72
N LEU A 354 4.31 9.16 22.74
CA LEU A 354 4.07 10.54 23.21
C LEU A 354 3.16 10.61 24.43
N GLY A 355 2.95 9.50 25.14
CA GLY A 355 2.02 9.40 26.27
C GLY A 355 2.36 10.32 27.44
N ASP A 356 3.61 10.69 27.63
CA ASP A 356 4.05 11.64 28.66
C ASP A 356 3.75 13.10 28.30
N ILE A 357 3.47 13.36 27.00
CA ILE A 357 3.28 14.70 26.45
C ILE A 357 1.80 15.03 26.25
N THR A 358 1.01 14.08 25.73
CA THR A 358 -0.37 14.30 25.29
C THR A 358 -1.28 13.09 25.56
N GLY A 359 -2.53 13.14 25.13
CA GLY A 359 -3.49 12.03 25.18
C GLY A 359 -4.34 11.97 26.44
N SER A 360 -4.07 12.79 27.45
CA SER A 360 -4.90 12.96 28.65
C SER A 360 -4.81 14.40 29.20
N LEU A 361 -5.85 14.85 29.91
CA LEU A 361 -5.85 16.14 30.59
C LEU A 361 -5.27 15.94 31.97
N GLU A 362 -3.98 16.15 32.12
CA GLU A 362 -3.23 16.04 33.37
C GLU A 362 -2.26 17.22 33.52
N ALA A 363 -2.07 17.69 34.73
CA ALA A 363 -1.11 18.77 35.01
C ALA A 363 0.29 18.41 34.52
N GLY A 364 0.94 19.32 33.82
CA GLY A 364 2.26 19.15 33.22
C GLY A 364 2.25 18.67 31.77
N LYS A 365 1.17 18.08 31.27
CA LYS A 365 1.01 17.73 29.88
C LYS A 365 0.71 18.94 29.00
N ARG A 366 0.86 18.79 27.71
CA ARG A 366 0.53 19.83 26.73
C ARG A 366 -0.97 20.07 26.66
N ALA A 367 -1.36 21.32 26.48
CA ALA A 367 -2.76 21.71 26.29
C ALA A 367 -3.21 21.34 24.86
N ASP A 368 -3.39 20.03 24.66
CA ASP A 368 -3.92 19.39 23.47
C ASP A 368 -5.33 18.89 23.83
N LEU A 369 -6.36 19.65 23.51
CA LEU A 369 -7.73 19.39 23.93
C LEU A 369 -8.76 19.77 22.88
N ILE A 370 -9.94 19.18 23.00
CA ILE A 370 -11.11 19.49 22.17
C ILE A 370 -12.34 19.78 23.03
N ILE A 371 -13.23 20.58 22.46
CA ILE A 371 -14.57 20.85 23.03
C ILE A 371 -15.61 20.24 22.11
N VAL A 372 -16.39 19.29 22.64
CA VAL A 372 -17.43 18.57 21.90
C VAL A 372 -18.80 19.01 22.36
N ASP A 373 -19.68 19.36 21.41
CA ASP A 373 -21.05 19.83 21.68
C ASP A 373 -22.04 18.67 21.51
N LEU A 374 -22.54 18.13 22.60
CA LEU A 374 -23.52 17.03 22.62
C LEU A 374 -24.97 17.52 22.73
N SER A 375 -25.26 18.76 22.32
CA SER A 375 -26.63 19.33 22.38
C SER A 375 -27.48 18.98 21.14
N GLN A 376 -26.90 18.34 20.13
CA GLN A 376 -27.59 18.03 18.88
C GLN A 376 -28.67 16.95 19.05
N VAL A 377 -29.65 16.91 18.12
CA VAL A 377 -30.80 15.98 18.17
C VAL A 377 -30.38 14.51 18.30
N HIS A 378 -29.29 14.09 17.66
CA HIS A 378 -28.80 12.71 17.72
C HIS A 378 -28.17 12.31 19.07
N HIS A 379 -28.04 13.26 20.02
CA HIS A 379 -27.55 12.98 21.35
C HIS A 379 -28.66 12.83 22.41
N VAL A 380 -29.91 13.12 22.09
CA VAL A 380 -31.02 13.06 23.04
C VAL A 380 -31.88 11.83 22.85
N PRO A 381 -32.42 11.21 23.90
CA PRO A 381 -32.25 11.57 25.32
C PRO A 381 -30.92 11.10 25.92
N THR A 382 -30.48 11.74 27.00
CA THR A 382 -29.32 11.33 27.80
C THR A 382 -29.77 10.69 29.12
N PHE A 383 -29.01 9.69 29.58
CA PHE A 383 -29.28 9.00 30.84
C PHE A 383 -28.08 9.18 31.80
N SER A 384 -28.34 9.63 33.04
CA SER A 384 -27.30 9.89 34.04
C SER A 384 -27.07 8.73 35.02
N ARG A 385 -27.83 7.64 34.89
CA ARG A 385 -27.76 6.47 35.79
C ARG A 385 -26.41 5.76 35.74
N ASP A 386 -25.84 5.63 34.53
CA ASP A 386 -24.53 5.01 34.31
C ASP A 386 -23.48 6.08 34.06
N PRO A 387 -22.46 6.20 34.92
CA PRO A 387 -21.37 7.16 34.72
C PRO A 387 -20.57 6.93 33.42
N ASN A 388 -20.66 5.73 32.85
CA ASN A 388 -20.01 5.41 31.55
C ASN A 388 -20.86 5.81 30.33
N ALA A 389 -22.13 6.25 30.52
CA ALA A 389 -23.01 6.63 29.41
C ALA A 389 -22.41 7.71 28.52
N ILE A 390 -21.61 8.62 29.08
CA ILE A 390 -20.93 9.67 28.31
C ILE A 390 -19.95 9.09 27.27
N TYR A 391 -19.19 8.04 27.60
CA TYR A 391 -18.26 7.39 26.67
C TYR A 391 -19.03 6.72 25.54
N SER A 392 -20.15 6.06 25.86
CA SER A 392 -21.05 5.46 24.86
C SER A 392 -21.60 6.53 23.91
N GLN A 393 -22.00 7.70 24.45
CA GLN A 393 -22.50 8.79 23.64
C GLN A 393 -21.45 9.36 22.70
N ILE A 394 -20.20 9.52 23.16
CA ILE A 394 -19.09 9.99 22.33
C ILE A 394 -18.75 8.95 21.25
N VAL A 395 -18.58 7.67 21.61
CA VAL A 395 -18.11 6.65 20.67
C VAL A 395 -19.18 6.22 19.67
N TYR A 396 -20.45 6.10 20.10
CA TYR A 396 -21.48 5.53 19.23
C TYR A 396 -22.42 6.56 18.61
N ALA A 397 -22.56 7.76 19.20
CA ALA A 397 -23.49 8.76 18.70
C ALA A 397 -22.81 10.00 18.14
N ALA A 398 -21.74 10.50 18.77
CA ALA A 398 -21.07 11.71 18.32
C ALA A 398 -20.45 11.57 16.92
N LYS A 399 -20.31 12.71 16.26
CA LYS A 399 -19.73 12.87 14.93
C LYS A 399 -18.60 13.87 15.00
N SER A 400 -17.66 13.82 14.07
CA SER A 400 -16.62 14.86 13.95
C SER A 400 -17.18 16.28 13.82
N THR A 401 -18.40 16.41 13.29
CA THR A 401 -19.11 17.70 13.20
C THR A 401 -19.53 18.28 14.56
N ASP A 402 -19.56 17.47 15.63
CA ASP A 402 -19.88 17.90 16.98
C ASP A 402 -18.66 18.49 17.70
N VAL A 403 -17.45 18.33 17.18
CA VAL A 403 -16.23 18.99 17.66
C VAL A 403 -16.33 20.48 17.34
N ARG A 404 -16.42 21.32 18.36
CA ARG A 404 -16.60 22.75 18.21
C ARG A 404 -15.29 23.51 18.15
N ASP A 405 -14.41 23.24 19.13
CA ASP A 405 -13.15 23.95 19.31
C ASP A 405 -12.01 22.92 19.46
N VAL A 406 -10.82 23.27 18.95
CA VAL A 406 -9.62 22.43 19.02
C VAL A 406 -8.43 23.28 19.42
N MET A 407 -7.72 22.83 20.45
CA MET A 407 -6.47 23.43 20.91
C MET A 407 -5.34 22.40 20.84
N CYS A 408 -4.19 22.79 20.32
CA CYS A 408 -2.97 22.01 20.37
C CYS A 408 -1.82 22.88 20.87
N ASN A 409 -1.03 22.34 21.80
CA ASN A 409 0.10 23.04 22.42
C ASN A 409 -0.25 24.43 22.95
N GLY A 410 -1.48 24.59 23.51
CA GLY A 410 -2.01 25.85 24.04
C GLY A 410 -2.50 26.85 22.99
N ARG A 411 -2.43 26.53 21.70
CA ARG A 411 -2.90 27.38 20.59
C ARG A 411 -4.22 26.86 20.05
N TRP A 412 -5.18 27.76 19.89
CA TRP A 412 -6.44 27.44 19.22
C TRP A 412 -6.19 27.20 17.71
N LEU A 413 -6.58 26.03 17.21
CA LEU A 413 -6.52 25.65 15.80
C LEU A 413 -7.89 25.76 15.13
N MET A 414 -8.96 25.55 15.91
CA MET A 414 -10.34 25.75 15.48
C MET A 414 -11.14 26.40 16.61
N ARG A 415 -12.00 27.35 16.26
CA ARG A 415 -12.94 28.03 17.17
C ARG A 415 -14.30 28.12 16.49
N ASP A 416 -15.35 27.69 17.19
CA ASP A 416 -16.71 27.68 16.65
C ASP A 416 -16.79 27.07 15.25
N ARG A 417 -16.14 25.94 15.02
CA ARG A 417 -16.04 25.23 13.73
C ARG A 417 -15.28 26.01 12.63
N ARG A 418 -14.56 27.06 12.94
CA ARG A 418 -13.74 27.82 11.99
C ARG A 418 -12.27 27.57 12.27
N LEU A 419 -11.55 27.08 11.23
CA LEU A 419 -10.10 26.94 11.31
C LEU A 419 -9.45 28.31 11.46
N THR A 420 -8.43 28.40 12.33
CA THR A 420 -7.74 29.66 12.63
C THR A 420 -6.34 29.73 12.06
N THR A 421 -5.80 28.61 11.63
CA THR A 421 -4.41 28.45 11.17
C THR A 421 -4.28 28.05 9.72
N VAL A 422 -5.38 27.67 9.07
CA VAL A 422 -5.38 27.09 7.71
C VAL A 422 -6.43 27.77 6.84
N ASP A 423 -6.05 28.10 5.60
CA ASP A 423 -6.98 28.60 4.56
C ASP A 423 -7.66 27.41 3.85
N GLU A 424 -8.81 27.00 4.37
CA GLU A 424 -9.55 25.85 3.88
C GLU A 424 -10.04 26.00 2.43
N ASP A 425 -10.46 27.18 2.03
CA ASP A 425 -10.98 27.42 0.68
C ASP A 425 -9.86 27.39 -0.37
N GLY A 426 -8.71 27.99 -0.05
CA GLY A 426 -7.51 27.93 -0.89
C GLY A 426 -7.02 26.49 -1.06
N LEU A 427 -6.98 25.71 0.03
CA LEU A 427 -6.58 24.29 -0.04
C LEU A 427 -7.53 23.46 -0.90
N ARG A 428 -8.84 23.63 -0.74
CA ARG A 428 -9.83 22.90 -1.56
C ARG A 428 -9.69 23.22 -3.05
N ALA A 429 -9.43 24.48 -3.40
CA ALA A 429 -9.23 24.89 -4.78
C ALA A 429 -7.92 24.27 -5.36
N ALA A 430 -6.83 24.32 -4.61
CA ALA A 430 -5.54 23.74 -5.02
C ALA A 430 -5.60 22.21 -5.18
N ALA A 431 -6.26 21.51 -4.24
CA ALA A 431 -6.44 20.06 -4.31
C ALA A 431 -7.26 19.63 -5.53
N LYS A 432 -8.33 20.36 -5.88
CA LYS A 432 -9.08 20.12 -7.13
C LYS A 432 -8.20 20.30 -8.38
N GLY A 433 -7.26 21.24 -8.35
CA GLY A 433 -6.29 21.44 -9.42
C GLY A 433 -5.31 20.27 -9.54
N ALA A 434 -4.86 19.71 -8.42
CA ALA A 434 -4.00 18.53 -8.40
C ALA A 434 -4.75 17.30 -8.93
N ALA A 435 -5.98 17.05 -8.48
CA ALA A 435 -6.81 15.94 -8.95
C ALA A 435 -6.99 15.94 -10.47
N LYS A 436 -7.26 17.09 -11.09
CA LYS A 436 -7.38 17.19 -12.55
C LYS A 436 -6.12 16.77 -13.30
N ARG A 437 -4.92 17.08 -12.77
CA ARG A 437 -3.66 16.67 -13.41
C ARG A 437 -3.44 15.16 -13.26
N ILE A 438 -3.78 14.60 -12.10
CA ILE A 438 -3.69 13.15 -11.84
C ILE A 438 -4.67 12.39 -12.73
N ASP A 439 -5.93 12.84 -12.85
CA ASP A 439 -6.92 12.24 -13.75
C ASP A 439 -6.44 12.22 -15.20
N ALA A 440 -5.92 13.35 -15.70
CA ALA A 440 -5.39 13.43 -17.06
C ALA A 440 -4.25 12.44 -17.30
N PHE A 441 -3.36 12.30 -16.33
CA PHE A 441 -2.27 11.32 -16.38
C PHE A 441 -2.81 9.87 -16.39
N LEU A 442 -3.77 9.54 -15.53
CA LEU A 442 -4.35 8.22 -15.46
C LEU A 442 -5.13 7.87 -16.73
N ILE A 443 -5.92 8.79 -17.26
CA ILE A 443 -6.65 8.61 -18.52
C ILE A 443 -5.66 8.26 -19.64
N THR A 444 -4.60 9.06 -19.82
CA THR A 444 -3.58 8.80 -20.84
C THR A 444 -2.90 7.45 -20.62
N ARG A 445 -2.61 7.10 -19.37
CA ARG A 445 -1.98 5.82 -19.02
C ARG A 445 -2.90 4.63 -19.28
N GLU A 446 -4.21 4.77 -19.10
CA GLU A 446 -5.19 3.69 -19.27
C GLU A 446 -5.66 3.52 -20.73
N GLU A 447 -5.31 4.42 -21.63
CA GLU A 447 -5.68 4.38 -23.05
C GLU A 447 -5.21 3.11 -23.76
N SER A 448 -4.10 2.48 -23.31
CA SER A 448 -3.60 1.26 -23.94
C SER A 448 -2.98 0.28 -22.95
N VAL A 449 -3.06 -1.00 -23.30
CA VAL A 449 -2.40 -2.08 -22.52
C VAL A 449 -0.89 -1.87 -22.46
N LEU A 450 -0.28 -1.28 -23.49
CA LEU A 450 1.15 -0.96 -23.52
C LEU A 450 1.50 0.07 -22.44
N GLN A 451 0.73 1.16 -22.33
CA GLN A 451 0.98 2.19 -21.31
C GLN A 451 0.82 1.63 -19.90
N LYS A 452 -0.20 0.79 -19.67
CA LYS A 452 -0.36 0.05 -18.41
C LYS A 452 0.85 -0.84 -18.10
N LEU A 453 1.38 -1.55 -19.10
CA LEU A 453 2.53 -2.43 -18.93
C LEU A 453 3.82 -1.65 -18.60
N ILE A 454 4.05 -0.51 -19.24
CA ILE A 454 5.18 0.38 -18.96
C ILE A 454 5.09 0.91 -17.52
N ALA A 455 3.89 1.27 -17.07
CA ALA A 455 3.67 1.89 -15.77
C ALA A 455 3.99 0.98 -14.56
N ILE A 456 3.74 -0.33 -14.65
CA ILE A 456 4.00 -1.28 -13.55
C ILE A 456 5.45 -1.78 -13.50
N GLY A 457 6.29 -1.29 -14.39
CA GLY A 457 7.74 -1.42 -14.28
C GLY A 457 8.38 -2.44 -15.20
N GLY A 458 9.41 -2.02 -15.90
CA GLY A 458 10.39 -2.86 -16.56
C GLY A 458 10.07 -3.33 -17.97
N ALA A 459 9.07 -2.80 -18.64
CA ALA A 459 9.00 -2.96 -20.07
C ALA A 459 10.18 -2.22 -20.71
N VAL A 460 11.20 -2.96 -21.08
CA VAL A 460 12.24 -2.43 -21.94
C VAL A 460 11.60 -2.36 -23.32
N GLU A 461 11.55 -1.17 -23.90
CA GLU A 461 11.14 -0.95 -25.29
C GLU A 461 12.16 -1.59 -26.23
N GLN A 462 12.09 -2.92 -26.34
CA GLN A 462 12.84 -3.67 -27.35
C GLN A 462 11.88 -4.00 -28.48
N GLU A 463 11.74 -3.06 -29.38
CA GLU A 463 11.15 -3.34 -30.68
C GLU A 463 12.01 -4.40 -31.38
N SER A 464 11.47 -5.60 -31.55
CA SER A 464 12.16 -6.66 -32.31
C SER A 464 11.23 -7.20 -33.38
N PHE A 465 11.71 -7.20 -34.60
CA PHE A 465 11.06 -7.89 -35.69
C PHE A 465 11.47 -9.37 -35.67
N GLU A 466 10.50 -10.27 -35.75
CA GLU A 466 10.74 -11.71 -35.88
C GLU A 466 10.03 -12.26 -37.11
N ILE A 467 10.74 -13.06 -37.87
CA ILE A 467 10.13 -13.94 -38.84
C ILE A 467 9.94 -15.32 -38.23
N GLN A 468 8.79 -15.92 -38.45
CA GLN A 468 8.47 -17.25 -37.92
C GLN A 468 7.60 -18.06 -38.90
N VAL A 469 7.70 -19.37 -38.77
CA VAL A 469 6.78 -20.33 -39.37
C VAL A 469 6.42 -21.38 -38.32
N LYS A 470 5.18 -21.84 -38.37
CA LYS A 470 4.72 -22.99 -37.61
C LYS A 470 4.26 -24.09 -38.55
N ALA A 471 4.49 -25.32 -38.13
CA ALA A 471 4.18 -26.50 -38.94
C ALA A 471 3.80 -27.68 -38.04
N HIS A 472 3.02 -28.58 -38.55
CA HIS A 472 2.83 -29.91 -37.98
C HIS A 472 3.99 -30.82 -38.34
N VAL A 473 4.40 -31.71 -37.43
CA VAL A 473 5.31 -32.80 -37.66
C VAL A 473 4.72 -34.12 -37.16
N GLY A 474 4.90 -35.17 -37.91
CA GLY A 474 4.30 -36.47 -37.60
C GLY A 474 4.96 -37.18 -36.41
N SER A 475 6.26 -36.98 -36.19
CA SER A 475 7.02 -37.55 -35.08
C SER A 475 8.11 -36.60 -34.61
N ALA A 476 8.41 -36.61 -33.34
CA ALA A 476 9.55 -35.90 -32.75
C ALA A 476 10.88 -36.41 -33.33
N ASP A 477 10.99 -37.69 -33.63
CA ASP A 477 12.22 -38.32 -34.07
C ASP A 477 12.72 -37.71 -35.38
N VAL A 478 11.83 -37.38 -36.32
CA VAL A 478 12.20 -36.73 -37.60
C VAL A 478 12.97 -35.42 -37.33
N VAL A 479 12.49 -34.59 -36.38
CA VAL A 479 13.16 -33.33 -36.04
C VAL A 479 14.47 -33.60 -35.31
N LEU A 480 14.48 -34.56 -34.37
CA LEU A 480 15.68 -34.90 -33.59
C LEU A 480 16.79 -35.49 -34.46
N ASP A 481 16.45 -36.32 -35.44
CA ASP A 481 17.42 -36.89 -36.37
C ASP A 481 17.98 -35.81 -37.32
N ALA A 482 17.15 -34.91 -37.82
CA ALA A 482 17.60 -33.79 -38.63
C ALA A 482 18.56 -32.86 -37.83
N LEU A 483 18.29 -32.61 -36.53
CA LEU A 483 19.16 -31.82 -35.66
C LEU A 483 20.52 -32.47 -35.35
N ARG A 484 20.66 -33.79 -35.56
CA ARG A 484 21.93 -34.53 -35.42
C ARG A 484 22.74 -34.59 -36.75
N SER A 485 22.17 -34.11 -37.85
CA SER A 485 22.83 -34.12 -39.14
C SER A 485 23.99 -33.12 -39.19
N GLU A 486 25.01 -33.42 -40.01
CA GLU A 486 26.16 -32.53 -40.22
C GLU A 486 25.80 -31.20 -40.90
N THR A 487 24.59 -31.09 -41.46
CA THR A 487 24.11 -29.88 -42.15
C THR A 487 23.65 -28.77 -41.17
N LEU A 488 23.45 -29.10 -39.91
CA LEU A 488 23.00 -28.18 -38.87
C LEU A 488 24.02 -28.11 -37.72
N THR A 489 24.28 -26.91 -37.21
CA THR A 489 25.11 -26.74 -36.02
C THR A 489 24.21 -26.34 -34.86
N VAL A 490 24.05 -27.22 -33.86
CA VAL A 490 23.34 -26.91 -32.63
C VAL A 490 24.26 -26.13 -31.69
N ILE A 491 23.90 -24.89 -31.41
CA ILE A 491 24.65 -23.99 -30.52
C ILE A 491 24.29 -24.24 -29.07
N ARG A 492 22.98 -24.38 -28.78
CA ARG A 492 22.46 -24.70 -27.43
C ARG A 492 21.07 -25.29 -27.50
N ASN A 493 20.69 -26.00 -26.45
CA ASN A 493 19.35 -26.55 -26.31
C ASN A 493 18.80 -26.23 -24.91
N ALA A 494 17.50 -26.37 -24.72
CA ALA A 494 16.81 -26.28 -23.45
C ALA A 494 15.45 -26.98 -23.53
N HIS A 495 14.99 -27.51 -22.39
CA HIS A 495 13.70 -28.17 -22.26
C HIS A 495 12.84 -27.41 -21.24
N TYR A 496 11.59 -27.19 -21.58
CA TYR A 496 10.66 -26.42 -20.75
C TYR A 496 9.31 -27.09 -20.66
N HIS A 497 8.72 -27.05 -19.48
CA HIS A 497 7.27 -27.10 -19.32
C HIS A 497 6.78 -25.65 -19.27
N GLN A 498 5.86 -25.27 -20.18
CA GLN A 498 5.43 -23.88 -20.34
C GLN A 498 3.94 -23.73 -20.11
N PHE A 499 3.58 -22.78 -19.27
CA PHE A 499 2.21 -22.35 -19.03
C PHE A 499 2.04 -20.94 -19.58
N ASP A 500 1.24 -20.79 -20.63
CA ASP A 500 0.87 -19.52 -21.22
C ASP A 500 -0.56 -19.16 -20.84
N THR A 501 -0.79 -17.96 -20.30
CA THR A 501 -2.11 -17.34 -20.19
C THR A 501 -2.15 -16.13 -21.10
N TYR A 502 -3.08 -16.12 -22.04
CA TYR A 502 -3.31 -15.01 -22.96
C TYR A 502 -4.51 -14.19 -22.48
N PHE A 503 -4.31 -12.89 -22.34
CA PHE A 503 -5.32 -11.90 -22.01
C PHE A 503 -5.74 -11.16 -23.27
N PHE A 504 -7.06 -11.10 -23.52
CA PHE A 504 -7.69 -10.39 -24.62
C PHE A 504 -8.48 -9.20 -24.09
N PHE A 505 -8.54 -8.13 -24.87
CA PHE A 505 -9.11 -6.86 -24.44
C PHE A 505 -10.26 -6.42 -25.34
N ALA A 506 -11.12 -5.51 -24.81
CA ALA A 506 -12.21 -4.95 -25.58
C ALA A 506 -11.71 -4.02 -26.70
N PRO A 507 -12.42 -3.93 -27.83
CA PRO A 507 -12.12 -2.92 -28.85
C PRO A 507 -12.09 -1.49 -28.24
N PRO A 508 -11.21 -0.60 -28.71
CA PRO A 508 -10.38 -0.69 -29.90
C PRO A 508 -9.06 -1.43 -29.73
N GLU A 509 -8.71 -1.88 -28.53
CA GLU A 509 -7.47 -2.60 -28.25
C GLU A 509 -7.43 -3.93 -29.01
N ARG A 510 -6.43 -4.13 -29.84
CA ARG A 510 -6.23 -5.35 -30.63
C ARG A 510 -4.99 -6.13 -30.21
N SER A 511 -4.20 -5.59 -29.29
CA SER A 511 -3.05 -6.32 -28.76
C SER A 511 -3.49 -7.41 -27.79
N ARG A 512 -2.64 -8.38 -27.59
CA ARG A 512 -2.83 -9.43 -26.58
C ARG A 512 -1.64 -9.50 -25.67
N LEU A 513 -1.89 -9.59 -24.37
CA LEU A 513 -0.87 -9.77 -23.36
C LEU A 513 -0.78 -11.24 -22.99
N ARG A 514 0.42 -11.81 -23.05
CA ARG A 514 0.68 -13.17 -22.61
C ARG A 514 1.50 -13.15 -21.32
N TYR A 515 0.97 -13.75 -20.29
CA TYR A 515 1.70 -14.15 -19.09
C TYR A 515 2.22 -15.56 -19.31
N ARG A 516 3.53 -15.78 -19.15
CA ARG A 516 4.19 -17.08 -19.37
C ARG A 516 4.99 -17.47 -18.15
N GLU A 517 4.80 -18.68 -17.68
CA GLU A 517 5.68 -19.39 -16.76
C GLU A 517 6.46 -20.45 -17.52
N ASP A 518 7.79 -20.38 -17.43
CA ASP A 518 8.73 -21.34 -17.99
C ASP A 518 9.33 -22.16 -16.83
N GLU A 519 8.97 -23.42 -16.68
CA GLU A 519 9.68 -24.38 -15.83
C GLU A 519 10.81 -25.00 -16.63
N PHE A 520 12.05 -24.79 -16.21
CA PHE A 520 13.23 -25.37 -16.86
C PHE A 520 13.41 -26.79 -16.36
N LEU A 521 13.47 -27.75 -17.28
CA LEU A 521 13.61 -29.17 -16.98
C LEU A 521 15.05 -29.65 -17.24
N ASP A 522 15.56 -30.49 -16.35
CA ASP A 522 16.81 -31.23 -16.57
C ASP A 522 16.57 -32.52 -17.40
N GLU A 523 17.62 -33.34 -17.55
CA GLU A 523 17.56 -34.60 -18.30
C GLU A 523 16.62 -35.63 -17.66
N ASN A 524 16.32 -35.50 -16.37
CA ASN A 524 15.42 -36.38 -15.62
C ASN A 524 14.00 -35.81 -15.53
N ALA A 525 13.70 -34.73 -16.27
CA ALA A 525 12.45 -33.96 -16.22
C ALA A 525 12.15 -33.33 -14.83
N ALA A 526 13.17 -33.10 -14.00
CA ALA A 526 13.02 -32.38 -12.76
C ALA A 526 13.12 -30.85 -13.02
N VAL A 527 12.27 -30.08 -12.32
CA VAL A 527 12.27 -28.61 -12.43
C VAL A 527 13.51 -28.04 -11.74
N THR A 528 14.36 -27.35 -12.49
CA THR A 528 15.60 -26.74 -11.99
C THR A 528 15.48 -25.25 -11.74
N ASN A 529 14.57 -24.56 -12.43
CA ASN A 529 14.31 -23.13 -12.30
C ASN A 529 12.93 -22.80 -12.84
N VAL A 530 12.32 -21.74 -12.33
CA VAL A 530 11.05 -21.19 -12.83
C VAL A 530 11.25 -19.71 -13.17
N ARG A 531 10.75 -19.30 -14.33
CA ARG A 531 10.81 -17.91 -14.77
C ARG A 531 9.47 -17.47 -15.32
N ALA A 532 8.94 -16.37 -14.77
CA ALA A 532 7.74 -15.73 -15.30
C ALA A 532 8.08 -14.49 -16.14
N ARG A 533 7.27 -14.23 -17.20
CA ARG A 533 7.43 -13.05 -18.07
C ARG A 533 6.12 -12.65 -18.73
N LEU A 534 6.02 -11.38 -19.03
CA LEU A 534 4.96 -10.80 -19.84
C LEU A 534 5.44 -10.58 -21.28
N THR A 535 4.56 -10.77 -22.23
CA THR A 535 4.79 -10.42 -23.64
C THR A 535 3.54 -9.76 -24.18
N LEU A 536 3.62 -8.48 -24.50
CA LEU A 536 2.59 -7.79 -25.26
C LEU A 536 2.88 -7.98 -26.74
N THR A 537 1.90 -8.50 -27.48
CA THR A 537 2.01 -8.71 -28.93
C THR A 537 0.95 -7.85 -29.61
N GLY A 538 1.38 -6.93 -30.45
CA GLY A 538 0.49 -6.08 -31.26
C GLY A 538 -0.27 -6.90 -32.33
N PRO A 539 -1.31 -6.31 -32.93
CA PRO A 539 -2.19 -7.00 -33.87
C PRO A 539 -1.59 -7.21 -35.26
N SER A 540 -0.43 -6.69 -35.56
CA SER A 540 0.01 -6.58 -36.94
C SER A 540 0.96 -7.68 -37.39
N LEU A 541 0.41 -8.56 -38.19
CA LEU A 541 1.14 -9.21 -39.26
C LEU A 541 1.59 -8.12 -40.24
N GLU A 542 2.91 -7.83 -40.33
CA GLU A 542 3.39 -6.78 -41.24
C GLU A 542 3.51 -7.27 -42.67
N ALA A 543 3.95 -8.52 -42.86
CA ALA A 543 4.09 -9.12 -44.14
C ALA A 543 4.02 -10.65 -44.06
N ARG A 544 3.66 -11.27 -45.18
CA ARG A 544 3.68 -12.71 -45.37
C ARG A 544 4.60 -13.02 -46.55
N PHE A 545 5.51 -13.95 -46.35
CA PHE A 545 6.42 -14.50 -47.38
C PHE A 545 6.12 -16.00 -47.54
N GLY A 546 5.14 -16.34 -48.38
CA GLY A 546 4.61 -17.70 -48.43
C GLY A 546 3.99 -18.13 -47.11
N SER A 547 4.51 -19.17 -46.47
CA SER A 547 4.10 -19.63 -45.13
C SER A 547 4.81 -18.92 -43.96
N VAL A 548 5.78 -18.04 -44.24
CA VAL A 548 6.56 -17.35 -43.22
C VAL A 548 5.93 -16.00 -42.91
N LEU A 549 5.73 -15.74 -41.62
CA LEU A 549 5.09 -14.53 -41.10
C LEU A 549 6.13 -13.58 -40.53
N LEU A 550 6.01 -12.29 -40.84
CA LEU A 550 6.75 -11.20 -40.22
C LEU A 550 5.86 -10.51 -39.22
N PHE A 551 6.25 -10.54 -37.95
CA PHE A 551 5.56 -9.87 -36.87
C PHE A 551 6.32 -8.63 -36.41
N ARG A 552 5.60 -7.54 -36.24
CA ARG A 552 6.07 -6.29 -35.64
C ARG A 552 5.95 -6.36 -34.14
N SER A 553 6.93 -5.77 -33.49
CA SER A 553 7.08 -5.41 -32.06
C SER A 553 6.43 -6.32 -31.01
N ARG A 554 7.31 -6.90 -30.22
CA ARG A 554 6.98 -7.50 -28.93
C ARG A 554 7.59 -6.67 -27.84
N TYR A 555 6.76 -6.26 -26.89
CA TYR A 555 7.23 -5.68 -25.64
C TYR A 555 7.38 -6.81 -24.63
N LEU A 556 8.58 -6.95 -24.08
CA LEU A 556 8.91 -7.95 -23.09
C LEU A 556 9.09 -7.26 -21.74
N ALA A 557 8.45 -7.80 -20.71
CA ALA A 557 8.65 -7.37 -19.34
C ALA A 557 8.82 -8.59 -18.42
N PRO A 558 9.64 -8.50 -17.35
CA PRO A 558 9.62 -9.52 -16.32
C PRO A 558 8.24 -9.53 -15.65
N ALA A 559 7.74 -10.72 -15.30
CA ALA A 559 6.54 -10.83 -14.48
C ALA A 559 6.95 -10.87 -13.01
N ALA A 560 6.97 -9.71 -12.37
CA ALA A 560 7.34 -9.55 -10.96
C ALA A 560 6.19 -9.88 -10.00
N HIS A 561 4.96 -10.04 -10.52
CA HIS A 561 3.76 -10.29 -9.74
C HIS A 561 3.04 -11.57 -10.20
N SER A 562 2.10 -12.05 -9.41
CA SER A 562 1.30 -13.23 -9.73
C SER A 562 0.39 -13.01 -10.96
N ARG A 563 -0.01 -14.12 -11.61
CA ARG A 563 -1.00 -14.07 -12.72
C ARG A 563 -2.30 -13.37 -12.31
N ARG A 564 -2.75 -13.56 -11.06
CA ARG A 564 -3.93 -12.90 -10.49
C ARG A 564 -3.79 -11.38 -10.52
N PHE A 565 -2.64 -10.84 -10.10
CA PHE A 565 -2.36 -9.40 -10.16
C PHE A 565 -2.58 -8.84 -11.57
N TYR A 566 -2.02 -9.50 -12.59
CA TYR A 566 -2.14 -9.03 -13.96
C TYR A 566 -3.58 -9.11 -14.49
N ARG A 567 -4.34 -10.12 -14.11
CA ARG A 567 -5.77 -10.22 -14.42
C ARG A 567 -6.56 -9.04 -13.85
N GLU A 568 -6.39 -8.75 -12.58
CA GLU A 568 -7.11 -7.67 -11.88
C GLU A 568 -6.68 -6.28 -12.39
N TYR A 569 -5.39 -6.09 -12.68
CA TYR A 569 -4.85 -4.82 -13.18
C TYR A 569 -5.22 -4.53 -14.64
N PHE A 570 -5.04 -5.50 -15.53
CA PHE A 570 -5.33 -5.31 -16.96
C PHE A 570 -6.81 -5.46 -17.32
N ARG A 571 -7.61 -6.15 -16.51
CA ARG A 571 -9.05 -6.41 -16.69
C ARG A 571 -9.39 -6.95 -18.09
N PRO A 572 -8.83 -8.09 -18.51
CA PRO A 572 -9.14 -8.70 -19.80
C PRO A 572 -10.61 -9.10 -19.88
N ILE A 573 -11.17 -9.06 -21.10
CA ILE A 573 -12.52 -9.56 -21.35
C ILE A 573 -12.55 -11.09 -21.54
N GLU A 574 -11.40 -11.68 -21.89
CA GLU A 574 -11.27 -13.11 -22.11
C GLU A 574 -9.85 -13.57 -21.75
N GLU A 575 -9.75 -14.79 -21.21
CA GLU A 575 -8.49 -15.47 -20.93
C GLU A 575 -8.45 -16.82 -21.62
N ARG A 576 -7.29 -17.16 -22.22
CA ARG A 576 -7.06 -18.50 -22.77
C ARG A 576 -5.74 -19.04 -22.26
N ALA A 577 -5.75 -20.28 -21.81
CA ALA A 577 -4.57 -20.98 -21.34
C ALA A 577 -4.03 -21.93 -22.41
N VAL A 578 -2.71 -22.02 -22.50
CA VAL A 578 -1.99 -22.99 -23.33
C VAL A 578 -0.87 -23.60 -22.51
N GLU A 579 -0.96 -24.91 -22.32
CA GLU A 579 0.07 -25.70 -21.64
C GLU A 579 0.79 -26.58 -22.64
N LYS A 580 2.13 -26.62 -22.57
CA LYS A 580 2.93 -27.38 -23.52
C LYS A 580 4.27 -27.83 -22.98
N ASP A 581 4.70 -28.98 -23.40
CA ASP A 581 6.08 -29.44 -23.32
C ASP A 581 6.85 -28.89 -24.52
N ARG A 582 7.94 -28.14 -24.31
CA ARG A 582 8.71 -27.47 -25.35
C ARG A 582 10.18 -27.82 -25.27
N ARG A 583 10.69 -28.42 -26.33
CA ARG A 583 12.12 -28.52 -26.55
C ARG A 583 12.56 -27.40 -27.49
N ARG A 584 13.64 -26.73 -27.16
CA ARG A 584 14.14 -25.55 -27.87
C ARG A 584 15.61 -25.74 -28.22
N TRP A 585 15.97 -25.41 -29.46
CA TRP A 585 17.35 -25.32 -29.93
C TRP A 585 17.62 -23.95 -30.54
N LEU A 586 18.83 -23.45 -30.32
CA LEU A 586 19.43 -22.42 -31.15
C LEU A 586 20.38 -23.12 -32.08
N ILE A 587 20.20 -22.93 -33.38
CA ILE A 587 20.99 -23.58 -34.44
C ILE A 587 21.54 -22.55 -35.38
N ALA A 588 22.68 -22.86 -36.03
CA ALA A 588 23.17 -22.15 -37.19
C ALA A 588 22.91 -22.99 -38.45
N TYR A 589 22.32 -22.37 -39.48
CA TYR A 589 22.05 -22.97 -40.77
C TYR A 589 22.27 -21.95 -41.90
N LYS A 590 23.10 -22.28 -42.89
CA LYS A 590 23.47 -21.38 -43.99
C LYS A 590 23.94 -19.99 -43.52
N GLY A 591 24.69 -19.96 -42.43
CA GLY A 591 25.23 -18.70 -41.85
C GLY A 591 24.24 -17.86 -41.09
N VAL A 592 23.02 -18.32 -40.85
CA VAL A 592 21.97 -17.63 -40.09
C VAL A 592 21.61 -18.42 -38.84
N GLU A 593 21.38 -17.72 -37.75
CA GLU A 593 20.90 -18.32 -36.49
C GLU A 593 19.38 -18.41 -36.45
N PHE A 594 18.87 -19.58 -36.08
CA PHE A 594 17.44 -19.86 -35.92
C PHE A 594 17.16 -20.47 -34.57
N TYR A 595 16.02 -20.07 -33.97
CA TYR A 595 15.41 -20.82 -32.90
C TYR A 595 14.45 -21.85 -33.48
N VAL A 596 14.67 -23.10 -33.12
CA VAL A 596 13.81 -24.23 -33.46
C VAL A 596 13.12 -24.68 -32.17
N HIS A 597 11.81 -24.72 -32.21
CA HIS A 597 10.99 -25.20 -31.09
C HIS A 597 10.17 -26.41 -31.55
N LEU A 598 10.22 -27.47 -30.76
CA LEU A 598 9.37 -28.64 -30.92
C LEU A 598 8.41 -28.69 -29.73
N ASP A 599 7.13 -28.48 -29.97
CA ASP A 599 6.08 -28.38 -28.98
C ASP A 599 5.16 -29.59 -29.02
N ARG A 600 4.84 -30.12 -27.84
CA ARG A 600 3.71 -31.02 -27.60
C ARG A 600 2.70 -30.30 -26.73
N LEU A 601 1.48 -30.10 -27.25
CA LEU A 601 0.42 -29.45 -26.46
C LEU A 601 -0.15 -30.43 -25.44
N ILE A 602 -0.32 -29.92 -24.21
CA ILE A 602 -0.92 -30.61 -23.07
C ILE A 602 -2.32 -30.04 -22.82
N GLY A 603 -2.44 -28.72 -22.88
CA GLY A 603 -3.70 -28.01 -22.75
C GLY A 603 -3.80 -26.81 -23.73
N PRO A 604 -4.80 -26.74 -24.62
CA PRO A 604 -5.75 -27.79 -24.99
C PRO A 604 -5.05 -28.99 -25.63
N PRO A 605 -5.50 -30.21 -25.35
CA PRO A 605 -4.86 -31.41 -25.88
C PRO A 605 -4.93 -31.47 -27.41
N SER A 606 -3.80 -31.77 -28.02
CA SER A 606 -3.69 -31.97 -29.49
C SER A 606 -2.81 -33.17 -29.78
N THR A 607 -3.11 -33.87 -30.86
CA THR A 607 -2.30 -35.00 -31.32
C THR A 607 -1.12 -34.53 -32.15
N GLY A 608 0.03 -35.15 -31.94
CA GLY A 608 1.25 -34.86 -32.70
C GLY A 608 2.12 -33.75 -32.09
N TYR A 609 3.06 -33.31 -32.90
CA TYR A 609 4.03 -32.30 -32.54
C TYR A 609 3.93 -31.09 -33.44
N PHE A 610 4.25 -29.92 -32.89
CA PHE A 610 4.32 -28.68 -33.63
C PHE A 610 5.76 -28.18 -33.68
N LEU A 611 6.18 -27.79 -34.86
CA LEU A 611 7.49 -27.19 -35.08
C LEU A 611 7.34 -25.69 -35.30
N GLU A 612 8.05 -24.88 -34.53
CA GLU A 612 8.15 -23.42 -34.71
C GLU A 612 9.60 -23.08 -35.04
N VAL A 613 9.84 -22.49 -36.21
CA VAL A 613 11.16 -21.98 -36.61
C VAL A 613 11.07 -20.47 -36.69
N LYS A 614 12.03 -19.78 -36.07
CA LYS A 614 12.04 -18.31 -36.03
C LYS A 614 13.43 -17.71 -35.97
N SER A 615 13.58 -16.51 -36.51
CA SER A 615 14.78 -15.69 -36.44
C SER A 615 14.45 -14.21 -36.26
N ARG A 616 15.34 -13.46 -35.62
CA ARG A 616 15.25 -12.01 -35.60
C ARG A 616 15.61 -11.45 -36.97
N THR A 617 14.99 -10.33 -37.30
CA THR A 617 15.28 -9.60 -38.54
C THR A 617 15.39 -8.10 -38.29
N TRP A 618 16.15 -7.42 -39.13
CA TRP A 618 16.49 -6.01 -38.98
C TRP A 618 15.93 -5.12 -40.09
N SER A 619 15.51 -5.74 -41.21
CA SER A 619 14.96 -5.05 -42.36
C SER A 619 14.04 -5.96 -43.15
N ARG A 620 13.22 -5.38 -44.06
CA ARG A 620 12.35 -6.14 -44.94
C ARG A 620 13.16 -7.08 -45.86
N ARG A 621 14.29 -6.60 -46.37
CA ARG A 621 15.15 -7.41 -47.23
C ARG A 621 15.78 -8.60 -46.49
N ASP A 622 16.28 -8.35 -45.27
CA ASP A 622 16.78 -9.41 -44.38
C ASP A 622 15.67 -10.42 -44.02
N ALA A 623 14.42 -9.96 -43.87
CA ALA A 623 13.27 -10.83 -43.66
C ALA A 623 12.97 -11.73 -44.89
N GLU A 624 13.03 -11.17 -46.11
CA GLU A 624 12.82 -11.91 -47.35
C GLU A 624 13.90 -12.98 -47.54
N ASP A 625 15.17 -12.63 -47.33
CA ASP A 625 16.29 -13.54 -47.44
C ASP A 625 16.19 -14.70 -46.43
N LYS A 626 15.87 -14.38 -45.18
CA LYS A 626 15.68 -15.37 -44.10
C LYS A 626 14.43 -16.22 -44.30
N ALA A 627 13.36 -15.69 -44.89
CA ALA A 627 12.14 -16.44 -45.15
C ALA A 627 12.39 -17.60 -46.11
N ALA A 628 13.22 -17.40 -47.16
CA ALA A 628 13.61 -18.46 -48.07
C ALA A 628 14.42 -19.56 -47.35
N ILE A 629 15.34 -19.17 -46.45
CA ILE A 629 16.13 -20.11 -45.65
C ILE A 629 15.26 -20.87 -44.65
N ILE A 630 14.28 -20.23 -44.04
CA ILE A 630 13.32 -20.87 -43.11
C ILE A 630 12.49 -21.92 -43.81
N ALA A 631 12.01 -21.64 -45.03
CA ALA A 631 11.23 -22.60 -45.81
C ALA A 631 12.05 -23.86 -46.12
N ASP A 632 13.32 -23.71 -46.49
CA ASP A 632 14.25 -24.81 -46.74
C ASP A 632 14.55 -25.59 -45.43
N LEU A 633 14.85 -24.89 -44.36
CA LEU A 633 15.07 -25.48 -43.03
C LEU A 633 13.85 -26.26 -42.52
N LEU A 634 12.62 -25.72 -42.74
CA LEU A 634 11.39 -26.37 -42.35
C LEU A 634 11.24 -27.74 -43.07
N ASN A 635 11.53 -27.80 -44.37
CA ASN A 635 11.51 -29.05 -45.15
C ASN A 635 12.54 -30.04 -44.61
N LEU A 636 13.75 -29.57 -44.26
CA LEU A 636 14.80 -30.41 -43.69
C LEU A 636 14.38 -31.01 -42.35
N LEU A 637 13.65 -30.24 -41.53
CA LEU A 637 13.13 -30.67 -40.25
C LEU A 637 11.82 -31.49 -40.34
N GLY A 638 11.34 -31.78 -41.57
CA GLY A 638 10.14 -32.58 -41.83
C GLY A 638 8.82 -31.88 -41.50
N GLY A 639 8.85 -30.55 -41.40
CA GLY A 639 7.67 -29.73 -41.10
C GLY A 639 6.80 -29.50 -42.34
N ARG A 640 5.49 -29.60 -42.19
CA ARG A 640 4.52 -29.17 -43.21
C ARG A 640 3.83 -27.89 -42.71
N PRO A 641 3.91 -26.78 -43.48
CA PRO A 641 3.25 -25.53 -43.08
C PRO A 641 1.76 -25.77 -42.86
N ASP A 642 1.25 -25.23 -41.77
CA ASP A 642 -0.18 -25.28 -41.41
C ASP A 642 -0.72 -23.85 -41.33
N GLU A 643 -1.60 -23.50 -42.27
CA GLU A 643 -2.20 -22.16 -42.35
C GLU A 643 -3.11 -21.84 -41.15
N GLY A 644 -3.63 -22.87 -40.44
CA GLY A 644 -4.48 -22.71 -39.23
C GLY A 644 -3.71 -22.25 -37.97
N LEU A 645 -2.36 -22.17 -38.04
CA LEU A 645 -1.52 -21.80 -36.88
C LEU A 645 -1.03 -20.36 -36.90
N ASP A 646 -1.54 -19.52 -37.78
CA ASP A 646 -1.16 -18.10 -37.89
C ASP A 646 -1.36 -17.34 -36.55
N ASP A 647 -2.45 -17.59 -35.85
CA ASP A 647 -2.74 -17.00 -34.52
C ASP A 647 -2.08 -17.74 -33.36
N GLY A 648 -1.23 -18.69 -33.64
CA GLY A 648 -0.61 -19.52 -32.61
C GLY A 648 -1.57 -20.57 -32.05
N TYR A 649 -1.15 -21.24 -30.97
CA TYR A 649 -1.93 -22.33 -30.35
C TYR A 649 -3.25 -21.90 -29.72
N VAL A 650 -3.47 -20.61 -29.56
CA VAL A 650 -4.67 -20.01 -28.96
C VAL A 650 -5.94 -20.24 -29.81
N GLY A 651 -5.76 -20.37 -31.14
CA GLY A 651 -6.84 -20.67 -32.09
C GLY A 651 -7.33 -22.12 -32.07
N LEU A 652 -6.52 -23.04 -31.57
CA LEU A 652 -6.82 -24.48 -31.62
C LEU A 652 -7.94 -24.92 -30.68
N GLY A 653 -8.26 -24.11 -29.66
CA GLY A 653 -9.35 -24.39 -28.68
C GLY A 653 -10.77 -24.03 -29.15
N GLN A 654 -10.94 -23.38 -30.29
CA GLN A 654 -12.24 -22.94 -30.78
C GLN A 654 -12.96 -23.97 -31.68
N ALA A 655 -12.32 -25.04 -32.07
CA ALA A 655 -12.89 -26.04 -32.98
C ALA A 655 -13.89 -27.03 -32.35
N GLY A 656 -14.36 -26.78 -31.11
CA GLY A 656 -15.17 -27.75 -30.34
C GLY A 656 -16.32 -27.23 -29.51
N SER A 657 -16.72 -25.96 -29.62
CA SER A 657 -17.95 -25.49 -28.99
C SER A 657 -19.06 -25.42 -30.03
N PRO A 658 -20.12 -26.22 -29.94
CA PRO A 658 -21.29 -25.99 -30.78
C PRO A 658 -21.90 -24.63 -30.39
N ASN A 659 -22.30 -23.89 -31.42
CA ASN A 659 -23.03 -22.65 -31.32
C ASN A 659 -24.26 -22.87 -30.43
N PRO A 660 -24.57 -22.06 -29.41
CA PRO A 660 -25.75 -22.26 -28.58
C PRO A 660 -27.09 -21.98 -29.28
N ASP A 661 -27.07 -21.70 -30.60
CA ASP A 661 -28.27 -21.40 -31.42
C ASP A 661 -28.52 -22.38 -32.58
N ASP A 662 -28.00 -23.62 -32.56
CA ASP A 662 -28.41 -24.70 -33.45
C ASP A 662 -29.31 -25.71 -32.73
#